data_55475a3bff03091993aa41e1e379d952
#
_entry.id   55475a3bff03091993aa41e1e379d952
#
_cell.length_a   1.000
_cell.length_b   1.000
_cell.length_c   1.000
_cell.angle_alpha   90.00
_cell.angle_beta   90.00
_cell.angle_gamma   90.00
#
_symmetry.space_group_name_H-M   'P 1'
#
loop_
_entity.id
_entity.type
_entity.pdbx_description
1 polymer ?
#
loop_
_entity_poly.entity_id
_entity_poly.type
_entity_poly.pdbx_seq_one_letter_code
_entity_poly.pdbx_strand_id
1 'polypeptide(L)'
;MLEKGIGQSVKRKEDFRFITGRGNYTDDITLPHQLHAYFLRSPIAHAKLNSVNIDEALKCDGVKAIYFGKDTQAFLPCGWETPTRDGTPPMAEPPWPLFAQDKIRFVGEIIAVVIADTVNQAKDASELIQYDYEELEAVVSPEKSLKISSDLIWDNIPNNQCFDWEIGDKEMTDKAFNSAAYTASIELLNNRLVPNAMEPRSYIGSYDKGKDEYTLYTTTQLPHIIRMLVCGVLGLEEQKVRVISPDVGGGFGSKAFHYAEESIVTWASQKLNKPIKWTAERSEAFISDRHGRDHVTTAEVAIDNDGNFMAMRVNTVAALGGYLSGSGPAIPTFFYGPLIPGPYKTPTFYCNVRGVFTNTVPVDAYRGAGRPEATYVTERLVEAAAEITGIDSIDLRKRNFIQPNEFPYNSPGTLTYDSGDYEATLNSALKSINYDDFNKRKAESKAKGKLRGLGISCYIEACGVAPSKLTLEAGGRGGYYESSTVRINPTGSVTVFTGSHSHGQGHETVFAQIVHEKLGVAFESIDVVHGDTGRIPFGVGTVGSRSLAVGGPALMRSIDKIIEKGKKIAAHLLDSSFEEIVFKDGEFSVSESNKFVAFADVVGAAYVPGNYPIETLEPGLEETSFYDPPNLTYPAGAHICEIEIDPDTGEIDIKNYCVSDDFGIVMNPMIVEGQVHGGVAQGIGQALFENCMYEENTAQLINGSFMDYTMPRADNVPHMIVETEVTPCAHGLGVKGCGEAGAIAAPPAVIHAILDALKEKGITEFDMPATPNKIWNAINNKS
;
A
#
# COMPACT_ATOMS: atom_id res chain seq x y z
N MET A 1 4.17 -28.50 18.29
CA MET A 1 4.40 -27.11 17.87
C MET A 1 5.03 -26.37 19.04
N LEU A 2 6.04 -25.54 18.77
CA LEU A 2 6.63 -24.67 19.80
C LEU A 2 5.59 -23.63 20.24
N GLU A 3 5.59 -23.26 21.52
CA GLU A 3 4.60 -22.32 22.09
C GLU A 3 4.57 -20.95 21.41
N LYS A 4 5.71 -20.53 20.83
CA LYS A 4 5.88 -19.27 20.07
C LYS A 4 6.30 -19.49 18.62
N GLY A 5 6.06 -20.68 18.08
CA GLY A 5 6.39 -21.05 16.72
C GLY A 5 5.39 -20.51 15.67
N ILE A 6 5.59 -20.96 14.44
CA ILE A 6 4.70 -20.65 13.31
C ILE A 6 3.28 -21.15 13.58
N GLY A 7 2.28 -20.33 13.26
CA GLY A 7 0.86 -20.62 13.48
C GLY A 7 0.34 -20.29 14.88
N GLN A 8 1.20 -19.81 15.79
CA GLN A 8 0.78 -19.41 17.13
C GLN A 8 0.48 -17.91 17.20
N SER A 9 -0.57 -17.56 17.96
CA SER A 9 -0.94 -16.16 18.24
C SER A 9 -0.01 -15.57 19.29
N VAL A 10 1.18 -15.16 18.86
CA VAL A 10 2.20 -14.54 19.73
C VAL A 10 1.97 -13.02 19.77
N LYS A 11 1.92 -12.45 20.98
CA LYS A 11 1.85 -11.00 21.17
C LYS A 11 3.09 -10.33 20.59
N ARG A 12 2.91 -9.14 19.98
CA ARG A 12 4.02 -8.43 19.32
C ARG A 12 5.11 -8.05 20.32
N LYS A 13 6.36 -8.36 19.99
CA LYS A 13 7.56 -8.00 20.79
C LYS A 13 7.66 -6.48 20.93
N GLU A 14 7.40 -5.78 19.87
CA GLU A 14 7.47 -4.34 19.74
C GLU A 14 6.42 -3.58 20.56
N ASP A 15 5.30 -4.19 20.92
CA ASP A 15 4.23 -3.52 21.67
C ASP A 15 4.69 -2.94 22.99
N PHE A 16 5.58 -3.63 23.71
CA PHE A 16 6.03 -3.16 25.01
C PHE A 16 6.67 -1.77 24.95
N ARG A 17 7.52 -1.51 23.94
CA ARG A 17 8.14 -0.18 23.79
C ARG A 17 7.10 0.88 23.44
N PHE A 18 6.11 0.55 22.61
CA PHE A 18 5.07 1.51 22.20
C PHE A 18 4.13 1.88 23.35
N ILE A 19 3.56 0.89 24.05
CA ILE A 19 2.60 1.15 25.13
C ILE A 19 3.24 1.71 26.40
N THR A 20 4.57 1.69 26.50
CA THR A 20 5.32 2.29 27.62
C THR A 20 5.96 3.63 27.27
N GLY A 21 5.63 4.21 26.10
CA GLY A 21 6.16 5.49 25.63
C GLY A 21 7.65 5.46 25.28
N ARG A 22 8.17 4.29 24.85
CA ARG A 22 9.56 4.09 24.44
C ARG A 22 9.72 3.91 22.93
N GLY A 23 8.66 4.15 22.16
CA GLY A 23 8.74 4.28 20.72
C GLY A 23 9.67 5.44 20.38
N ASN A 24 10.37 5.35 19.27
CA ASN A 24 11.30 6.39 18.83
C ASN A 24 10.97 6.76 17.39
N TYR A 25 10.14 7.77 17.23
CA TYR A 25 9.71 8.28 15.93
C TYR A 25 10.64 9.37 15.43
N THR A 26 10.59 9.70 14.14
CA THR A 26 11.49 10.73 13.57
C THR A 26 11.33 12.09 14.29
N ASP A 27 10.10 12.44 14.68
CA ASP A 27 9.86 13.71 15.40
C ASP A 27 10.38 13.71 16.85
N ASP A 28 10.62 12.55 17.47
CA ASP A 28 11.25 12.45 18.81
C ASP A 28 12.75 12.74 18.77
N ILE A 29 13.39 12.65 17.58
CA ILE A 29 14.83 12.84 17.43
C ILE A 29 15.18 14.32 17.43
N THR A 30 16.13 14.71 18.27
CA THR A 30 16.70 16.05 18.30
C THR A 30 18.22 15.96 18.20
N LEU A 31 18.81 16.65 17.23
CA LEU A 31 20.24 16.68 17.00
C LEU A 31 20.87 17.98 17.53
N PRO A 32 22.13 17.96 17.97
CA PRO A 32 22.82 19.18 18.43
C PRO A 32 22.84 20.28 17.35
N HIS A 33 22.55 21.52 17.75
CA HIS A 33 22.52 22.70 16.86
C HIS A 33 21.52 22.61 15.71
N GLN A 34 20.48 21.80 15.84
CA GLN A 34 19.43 21.60 14.86
C GLN A 34 18.70 22.92 14.55
N LEU A 35 18.44 23.15 13.27
CA LEU A 35 17.55 24.18 12.75
C LEU A 35 16.20 23.58 12.37
N HIS A 36 15.22 24.44 12.17
CA HIS A 36 13.87 24.05 11.80
C HIS A 36 13.49 24.64 10.44
N ALA A 37 12.91 23.80 9.60
CA ALA A 37 12.36 24.20 8.32
C ALA A 37 10.84 24.40 8.40
N TYR A 38 10.32 25.35 7.65
CA TYR A 38 8.91 25.52 7.36
C TYR A 38 8.73 25.74 5.87
N PHE A 39 7.83 24.97 5.24
CA PHE A 39 7.55 25.06 3.81
C PHE A 39 6.39 25.99 3.53
N LEU A 40 6.65 27.10 2.84
CA LEU A 40 5.61 27.93 2.27
C LEU A 40 5.00 27.19 1.09
N ARG A 41 3.72 26.85 1.21
CA ARG A 41 2.96 26.16 0.18
C ARG A 41 1.96 27.07 -0.50
N SER A 42 1.70 26.80 -1.78
CA SER A 42 0.74 27.57 -2.55
C SER A 42 -0.68 27.37 -2.02
N PRO A 43 -1.42 28.44 -1.75
CA PRO A 43 -2.85 28.41 -1.53
C PRO A 43 -3.66 28.41 -2.84
N ILE A 44 -3.00 28.48 -4.00
CA ILE A 44 -3.59 28.60 -5.32
C ILE A 44 -3.32 27.29 -6.08
N ALA A 45 -4.31 26.82 -6.81
CA ALA A 45 -4.23 25.55 -7.51
C ALA A 45 -3.59 25.64 -8.91
N HIS A 46 -3.81 26.76 -9.62
CA HIS A 46 -3.28 26.96 -10.96
C HIS A 46 -2.93 28.43 -11.22
N ALA A 47 -1.67 28.71 -11.44
CA ALA A 47 -1.20 30.05 -11.72
C ALA A 47 0.16 30.05 -12.43
N LYS A 48 0.46 31.10 -13.22
CA LYS A 48 1.84 31.42 -13.60
C LYS A 48 2.51 32.11 -12.42
N LEU A 49 3.69 31.65 -12.06
CA LEU A 49 4.51 32.23 -10.98
C LEU A 49 5.53 33.20 -11.62
N ASN A 50 5.31 34.49 -11.45
CA ASN A 50 6.15 35.52 -12.08
C ASN A 50 7.41 35.83 -11.27
N SER A 51 7.30 35.93 -9.94
CA SER A 51 8.43 36.22 -9.05
C SER A 51 8.18 35.81 -7.61
N VAL A 52 9.28 35.60 -6.87
CA VAL A 52 9.29 35.37 -5.42
C VAL A 52 10.28 36.35 -4.79
N ASN A 53 9.82 37.17 -3.83
CA ASN A 53 10.63 38.11 -3.09
C ASN A 53 10.72 37.72 -1.61
N ILE A 54 11.93 37.49 -1.13
CA ILE A 54 12.23 37.03 0.23
C ILE A 54 12.93 38.09 1.11
N ASP A 55 13.11 39.32 0.63
CA ASP A 55 13.98 40.32 1.23
C ASP A 55 13.56 40.72 2.65
N GLU A 56 12.27 40.84 2.93
CA GLU A 56 11.75 41.15 4.27
C GLU A 56 11.81 39.91 5.18
N ALA A 57 11.47 38.76 4.67
CA ALA A 57 11.52 37.51 5.41
C ALA A 57 12.96 37.14 5.87
N LEU A 58 13.98 37.46 5.06
CA LEU A 58 15.40 37.24 5.43
C LEU A 58 15.88 38.12 6.60
N LYS A 59 15.19 39.23 6.88
CA LYS A 59 15.54 40.15 7.99
C LYS A 59 14.96 39.70 9.33
N CYS A 60 14.07 38.71 9.33
CA CYS A 60 13.44 38.24 10.56
C CYS A 60 14.44 37.58 11.50
N ASP A 61 14.25 37.84 12.80
CA ASP A 61 15.11 37.26 13.83
C ASP A 61 15.08 35.75 13.81
N GLY A 62 16.26 35.12 13.91
CA GLY A 62 16.42 33.68 13.91
C GLY A 62 16.46 33.03 12.54
N VAL A 63 16.07 33.70 11.45
CA VAL A 63 16.14 33.16 10.08
C VAL A 63 17.59 32.98 9.66
N LYS A 64 17.92 31.79 9.12
CA LYS A 64 19.26 31.44 8.65
C LYS A 64 19.36 31.40 7.13
N ALA A 65 18.30 30.90 6.47
CA ALA A 65 18.22 30.86 5.02
C ALA A 65 16.77 30.76 4.55
N ILE A 66 16.53 31.19 3.32
CA ILE A 66 15.29 30.93 2.58
C ILE A 66 15.69 30.47 1.19
N TYR A 67 15.13 29.34 0.74
CA TYR A 67 15.39 28.77 -0.57
C TYR A 67 14.07 28.61 -1.34
N PHE A 68 14.12 28.75 -2.68
CA PHE A 68 12.99 28.64 -3.57
C PHE A 68 13.42 28.22 -5.01
N GLY A 69 12.57 28.29 -6.02
CA GLY A 69 12.79 27.71 -7.35
C GLY A 69 14.11 28.07 -8.05
N LYS A 70 14.68 29.25 -7.82
CA LYS A 70 15.98 29.65 -8.43
C LYS A 70 17.20 28.93 -7.83
N ASP A 71 17.08 28.37 -6.63
CA ASP A 71 18.22 27.86 -5.85
C ASP A 71 18.59 26.42 -6.24
N THR A 72 17.71 25.70 -6.93
CA THR A 72 17.95 24.36 -7.44
C THR A 72 17.15 24.08 -8.70
N GLN A 73 17.75 23.30 -9.63
CA GLN A 73 17.08 22.76 -10.81
C GLN A 73 16.76 21.25 -10.66
N ALA A 74 16.91 20.73 -9.46
CA ALA A 74 16.60 19.32 -9.17
C ALA A 74 15.09 19.05 -9.25
N PHE A 75 14.72 17.84 -9.67
CA PHE A 75 13.33 17.40 -9.78
C PHE A 75 13.17 15.95 -9.30
N LEU A 76 11.96 15.63 -8.86
CA LEU A 76 11.57 14.28 -8.44
C LEU A 76 11.37 13.38 -9.66
N PRO A 77 11.95 12.17 -9.72
CA PRO A 77 11.71 11.23 -10.78
C PRO A 77 10.40 10.47 -10.61
N CYS A 78 9.78 10.08 -11.72
CA CYS A 78 8.75 9.06 -11.73
C CYS A 78 9.40 7.66 -11.74
N GLY A 79 8.89 6.75 -10.92
CA GLY A 79 9.41 5.38 -10.80
C GLY A 79 8.77 4.37 -11.75
N TRP A 80 7.82 4.81 -12.59
CA TRP A 80 7.05 3.94 -13.48
C TRP A 80 6.74 4.62 -14.81
N GLU A 81 7.02 3.92 -15.92
CA GLU A 81 6.68 4.33 -17.28
C GLU A 81 5.63 3.37 -17.85
N THR A 82 4.36 3.79 -17.80
CA THR A 82 3.26 2.97 -18.31
C THR A 82 3.35 2.83 -19.82
N PRO A 83 3.40 1.60 -20.38
CA PRO A 83 3.26 1.37 -21.81
C PRO A 83 1.94 1.97 -22.31
N THR A 84 1.96 2.56 -23.50
CA THR A 84 0.77 3.19 -24.08
C THR A 84 0.21 2.32 -25.21
N ARG A 85 -1.08 2.48 -25.48
CA ARG A 85 -1.80 1.79 -26.55
C ARG A 85 -1.18 2.12 -27.91
N ASP A 86 -1.14 1.13 -28.80
CA ASP A 86 -0.61 1.31 -30.16
C ASP A 86 -1.29 2.48 -30.90
N GLY A 87 -0.46 3.31 -31.53
CA GLY A 87 -0.91 4.49 -32.27
C GLY A 87 -1.23 5.71 -31.39
N THR A 88 -1.02 5.64 -30.08
CA THR A 88 -1.10 6.81 -29.17
C THR A 88 0.29 7.34 -28.80
N PRO A 89 0.41 8.61 -28.38
CA PRO A 89 1.69 9.13 -27.87
C PRO A 89 2.22 8.34 -26.67
N PRO A 90 3.53 8.29 -26.46
CA PRO A 90 4.11 7.72 -25.24
C PRO A 90 3.63 8.50 -24.01
N MET A 91 3.74 7.87 -22.84
CA MET A 91 3.41 8.51 -21.56
C MET A 91 4.13 9.85 -21.40
N ALA A 92 3.40 10.90 -21.10
CA ALA A 92 3.98 12.20 -20.82
C ALA A 92 4.55 12.22 -19.39
N GLU A 93 5.85 12.52 -19.27
CA GLU A 93 6.56 12.59 -17.98
C GLU A 93 7.14 14.01 -17.77
N PRO A 94 6.31 14.99 -17.39
CA PRO A 94 6.79 16.33 -17.11
C PRO A 94 7.64 16.35 -15.83
N PRO A 95 8.69 17.18 -15.74
CA PRO A 95 9.55 17.25 -14.56
C PRO A 95 8.78 17.80 -13.36
N TRP A 96 8.96 17.18 -12.18
CA TRP A 96 8.44 17.70 -10.91
C TRP A 96 9.56 18.38 -10.12
N PRO A 97 9.69 19.73 -10.18
CA PRO A 97 10.75 20.44 -9.48
C PRO A 97 10.56 20.39 -7.94
N LEU A 98 11.64 20.52 -7.20
CA LEU A 98 11.57 20.56 -5.72
C LEU A 98 10.79 21.77 -5.19
N PHE A 99 10.77 22.87 -5.94
CA PHE A 99 10.01 24.08 -5.69
C PHE A 99 9.28 24.50 -6.96
N ALA A 100 8.11 25.09 -6.85
CA ALA A 100 7.44 25.73 -7.98
C ALA A 100 8.38 26.75 -8.67
N GLN A 101 8.43 26.69 -10.00
CA GLN A 101 9.33 27.53 -10.80
C GLN A 101 8.56 28.53 -11.67
N ASP A 102 7.90 28.06 -12.70
CA ASP A 102 7.19 28.84 -13.72
C ASP A 102 5.68 28.83 -13.55
N LYS A 103 5.15 27.77 -12.93
CA LYS A 103 3.71 27.53 -12.80
C LYS A 103 3.41 26.75 -11.51
N ILE A 104 2.37 27.18 -10.83
CA ILE A 104 1.75 26.44 -9.72
C ILE A 104 0.70 25.54 -10.31
N ARG A 105 0.63 24.27 -9.87
CA ARG A 105 -0.22 23.22 -10.46
C ARG A 105 -1.21 22.57 -9.50
N PHE A 106 -1.03 22.77 -8.19
CA PHE A 106 -2.01 22.33 -7.17
C PHE A 106 -1.86 23.11 -5.86
N VAL A 107 -2.93 23.15 -5.07
CA VAL A 107 -2.89 23.71 -3.70
C VAL A 107 -2.01 22.83 -2.83
N GLY A 108 -0.98 23.39 -2.21
CA GLY A 108 0.00 22.66 -1.40
C GLY A 108 1.37 22.47 -2.07
N GLU A 109 1.54 22.89 -3.33
CA GLU A 109 2.84 22.90 -4.00
C GLU A 109 3.83 23.81 -3.30
N ILE A 110 5.09 23.38 -3.17
CA ILE A 110 6.11 24.11 -2.41
C ILE A 110 6.59 25.33 -3.21
N ILE A 111 6.41 26.54 -2.66
CA ILE A 111 6.94 27.79 -3.22
C ILE A 111 8.34 28.07 -2.67
N ALA A 112 8.54 27.96 -1.34
CA ALA A 112 9.78 28.22 -0.68
C ALA A 112 9.93 27.41 0.61
N VAL A 113 11.15 27.34 1.14
CA VAL A 113 11.45 26.82 2.49
C VAL A 113 12.17 27.90 3.29
N VAL A 114 11.68 28.17 4.50
CA VAL A 114 12.32 29.02 5.49
C VAL A 114 13.01 28.15 6.53
N ILE A 115 14.28 28.44 6.81
CA ILE A 115 15.07 27.72 7.81
C ILE A 115 15.48 28.71 8.91
N ALA A 116 15.08 28.41 10.15
CA ALA A 116 15.31 29.27 11.30
C ALA A 116 15.73 28.49 12.57
N ASP A 117 16.04 29.21 13.64
CA ASP A 117 16.40 28.61 14.93
C ASP A 117 15.21 27.90 15.57
N THR A 118 13.97 28.33 15.30
CA THR A 118 12.74 27.67 15.76
C THR A 118 11.70 27.61 14.64
N VAL A 119 10.76 26.66 14.76
CA VAL A 119 9.67 26.54 13.78
C VAL A 119 8.77 27.77 13.74
N ASN A 120 8.53 28.43 14.87
CA ASN A 120 7.70 29.65 14.93
C ASN A 120 8.36 30.79 14.17
N GLN A 121 9.67 31.01 14.35
CA GLN A 121 10.41 32.01 13.58
C GLN A 121 10.38 31.72 12.07
N ALA A 122 10.44 30.45 11.69
CA ALA A 122 10.34 30.07 10.29
C ALA A 122 8.92 30.34 9.72
N LYS A 123 7.87 30.07 10.50
CA LYS A 123 6.46 30.38 10.14
C LYS A 123 6.25 31.91 10.01
N ASP A 124 6.61 32.69 11.03
CA ASP A 124 6.44 34.13 11.02
C ASP A 124 7.15 34.79 9.82
N ALA A 125 8.37 34.32 9.52
CA ALA A 125 9.11 34.82 8.37
C ALA A 125 8.47 34.37 7.03
N SER A 126 7.88 33.20 6.96
CA SER A 126 7.22 32.72 5.74
C SER A 126 6.05 33.62 5.31
N GLU A 127 5.33 34.21 6.26
CA GLU A 127 4.22 35.16 5.99
C GLU A 127 4.68 36.45 5.33
N LEU A 128 5.96 36.78 5.41
CA LEU A 128 6.56 37.98 4.79
C LEU A 128 7.11 37.72 3.39
N ILE A 129 7.10 36.48 2.92
CA ILE A 129 7.49 36.14 1.55
C ILE A 129 6.36 36.61 0.61
N GLN A 130 6.74 37.44 -0.33
CA GLN A 130 5.83 37.95 -1.37
C GLN A 130 6.10 37.16 -2.66
N TYR A 131 5.04 36.75 -3.36
CA TYR A 131 5.15 36.15 -4.69
C TYR A 131 4.05 36.73 -5.59
N ASP A 132 4.45 37.04 -6.83
CA ASP A 132 3.57 37.58 -7.85
C ASP A 132 3.14 36.45 -8.80
N TYR A 133 1.86 36.38 -9.11
CA TYR A 133 1.28 35.30 -9.93
C TYR A 133 0.09 35.80 -10.76
N GLU A 134 -0.18 35.10 -11.84
CA GLU A 134 -1.35 35.27 -12.70
C GLU A 134 -2.19 33.98 -12.58
N GLU A 135 -3.39 34.08 -12.03
CA GLU A 135 -4.29 32.92 -11.89
C GLU A 135 -4.74 32.40 -13.24
N LEU A 136 -4.85 31.09 -13.36
CA LEU A 136 -5.33 30.34 -14.52
C LEU A 136 -6.55 29.51 -14.12
N GLU A 137 -7.36 29.09 -15.11
CA GLU A 137 -8.47 28.20 -14.88
C GLU A 137 -7.97 26.87 -14.30
N ALA A 138 -8.61 26.40 -13.22
CA ALA A 138 -8.27 25.15 -12.56
C ALA A 138 -9.28 24.04 -12.91
N VAL A 139 -8.81 22.78 -12.99
CA VAL A 139 -9.66 21.62 -13.26
C VAL A 139 -9.38 20.50 -12.26
N VAL A 140 -10.44 19.99 -11.63
CA VAL A 140 -10.37 18.90 -10.64
C VAL A 140 -10.98 17.60 -11.16
N SER A 141 -12.01 17.67 -12.00
CA SER A 141 -12.64 16.48 -12.61
C SER A 141 -11.76 15.89 -13.69
N PRO A 142 -11.43 14.58 -13.62
CA PRO A 142 -10.64 13.93 -14.66
C PRO A 142 -11.32 13.95 -16.03
N GLU A 143 -12.64 13.82 -16.11
CA GLU A 143 -13.39 13.87 -17.37
C GLU A 143 -13.44 15.28 -17.97
N LYS A 144 -13.56 16.33 -17.13
CA LYS A 144 -13.50 17.72 -17.58
C LYS A 144 -12.10 18.05 -18.08
N SER A 145 -11.05 17.52 -17.41
CA SER A 145 -9.65 17.75 -17.79
C SER A 145 -9.34 17.28 -19.20
N LEU A 146 -9.91 16.17 -19.66
CA LEU A 146 -9.76 15.67 -21.05
C LEU A 146 -10.37 16.60 -22.12
N LYS A 147 -11.22 17.56 -21.72
CA LYS A 147 -11.93 18.45 -22.63
C LYS A 147 -11.32 19.86 -22.67
N ILE A 148 -10.40 20.17 -21.77
CA ILE A 148 -9.75 21.49 -21.71
C ILE A 148 -8.76 21.65 -22.86
N SER A 149 -8.83 22.81 -23.54
CA SER A 149 -7.93 23.18 -24.63
C SER A 149 -7.14 24.47 -24.35
N SER A 150 -7.54 25.27 -23.35
CA SER A 150 -6.83 26.44 -22.83
C SER A 150 -6.43 26.22 -21.38
N ASP A 151 -5.49 26.98 -20.88
CA ASP A 151 -4.99 26.90 -19.49
C ASP A 151 -4.62 25.47 -19.09
N LEU A 152 -3.90 24.80 -20.00
CA LEU A 152 -3.43 23.44 -19.77
C LEU A 152 -2.52 23.41 -18.53
N ILE A 153 -2.60 22.34 -17.72
CA ILE A 153 -1.71 22.13 -16.57
C ILE A 153 -0.26 22.06 -17.04
N TRP A 154 -0.04 21.40 -18.20
CA TRP A 154 1.23 21.36 -18.90
C TRP A 154 1.01 21.82 -20.35
N ASP A 155 1.58 22.96 -20.72
CA ASP A 155 1.31 23.61 -22.02
C ASP A 155 1.59 22.74 -23.24
N ASN A 156 2.47 21.75 -23.08
CA ASN A 156 2.87 20.80 -24.13
C ASN A 156 2.12 19.46 -24.08
N ILE A 157 1.13 19.29 -23.19
CA ILE A 157 0.36 18.05 -23.04
C ILE A 157 -1.10 18.32 -23.43
N PRO A 158 -1.51 17.99 -24.66
CA PRO A 158 -2.87 18.24 -25.12
C PRO A 158 -3.92 17.54 -24.26
N ASN A 159 -5.03 18.23 -23.97
CA ASN A 159 -6.15 17.72 -23.19
C ASN A 159 -5.74 17.19 -21.79
N ASN A 160 -4.60 17.63 -21.26
CA ASN A 160 -4.02 17.14 -20.00
C ASN A 160 -3.86 15.60 -19.95
N GLN A 161 -3.91 14.89 -21.08
CA GLN A 161 -3.82 13.44 -21.15
C GLN A 161 -2.37 12.97 -21.04
N CYS A 162 -2.05 12.29 -19.93
CA CYS A 162 -0.74 11.74 -19.66
C CYS A 162 -0.45 10.48 -20.49
N PHE A 163 -1.40 9.56 -20.52
CA PHE A 163 -1.33 8.30 -21.28
C PHE A 163 -2.72 7.76 -21.66
N ASP A 164 -2.72 6.87 -22.65
CA ASP A 164 -3.83 6.00 -23.01
C ASP A 164 -3.31 4.56 -23.03
N TRP A 165 -3.77 3.74 -22.08
CA TRP A 165 -3.32 2.38 -21.85
C TRP A 165 -4.46 1.39 -22.05
N GLU A 166 -4.14 0.18 -22.50
CA GLU A 166 -5.12 -0.89 -22.66
C GLU A 166 -4.53 -2.25 -22.33
N ILE A 167 -5.42 -3.19 -21.97
CA ILE A 167 -5.12 -4.60 -21.77
C ILE A 167 -6.33 -5.46 -22.17
N GLY A 168 -6.06 -6.69 -22.60
CA GLY A 168 -7.08 -7.66 -23.03
C GLY A 168 -7.28 -7.66 -24.54
N ASP A 169 -8.34 -8.34 -25.00
CA ASP A 169 -8.66 -8.52 -26.41
C ASP A 169 -9.97 -7.81 -26.77
N LYS A 170 -9.84 -6.63 -27.39
CA LYS A 170 -11.00 -5.81 -27.77
C LYS A 170 -11.91 -6.52 -28.79
N GLU A 171 -11.34 -7.17 -29.80
CA GLU A 171 -12.13 -7.83 -30.85
C GLU A 171 -12.91 -9.03 -30.32
N MET A 172 -12.28 -9.90 -29.52
CA MET A 172 -12.96 -11.03 -28.89
C MET A 172 -14.03 -10.55 -27.91
N THR A 173 -13.73 -9.50 -27.14
CA THR A 173 -14.70 -8.89 -26.21
C THR A 173 -15.91 -8.34 -26.96
N ASP A 174 -15.73 -7.56 -28.04
CA ASP A 174 -16.81 -7.02 -28.85
C ASP A 174 -17.66 -8.15 -29.49
N LYS A 175 -17.04 -9.25 -29.93
CA LYS A 175 -17.76 -10.42 -30.43
C LYS A 175 -18.62 -11.10 -29.36
N ALA A 176 -18.09 -11.24 -28.13
CA ALA A 176 -18.83 -11.80 -27.00
C ALA A 176 -20.06 -10.95 -26.66
N PHE A 177 -19.90 -9.63 -26.60
CA PHE A 177 -21.04 -8.70 -26.36
C PHE A 177 -22.13 -8.81 -27.45
N ASN A 178 -21.75 -8.98 -28.71
CA ASN A 178 -22.70 -9.11 -29.82
C ASN A 178 -23.52 -10.42 -29.74
N SER A 179 -23.06 -11.44 -29.03
CA SER A 179 -23.73 -12.74 -28.88
C SER A 179 -24.30 -12.99 -27.49
N ALA A 180 -24.14 -12.03 -26.57
CA ALA A 180 -24.63 -12.13 -25.21
C ALA A 180 -26.16 -12.19 -25.13
N ALA A 181 -26.70 -12.99 -24.21
CA ALA A 181 -28.12 -13.02 -23.90
C ALA A 181 -28.54 -11.81 -23.03
N TYR A 182 -27.63 -11.41 -22.13
CA TYR A 182 -27.82 -10.26 -21.25
C TYR A 182 -26.54 -9.41 -21.25
N THR A 183 -26.71 -8.10 -21.05
CA THR A 183 -25.60 -7.15 -20.83
C THR A 183 -25.99 -6.26 -19.66
N ALA A 184 -25.19 -6.27 -18.60
CA ALA A 184 -25.29 -5.31 -17.52
C ALA A 184 -24.23 -4.22 -17.70
N SER A 185 -24.59 -2.97 -17.38
CA SER A 185 -23.72 -1.79 -17.49
C SER A 185 -23.82 -0.98 -16.21
N ILE A 186 -22.69 -0.40 -15.79
CA ILE A 186 -22.59 0.47 -14.62
C ILE A 186 -21.69 1.67 -14.92
N GLU A 187 -21.95 2.78 -14.24
CA GLU A 187 -21.05 3.93 -14.14
C GLU A 187 -20.69 4.15 -12.67
N LEU A 188 -19.42 4.35 -12.37
CA LEU A 188 -18.91 4.37 -11.00
C LEU A 188 -17.93 5.51 -10.78
N LEU A 189 -18.05 6.15 -9.61
CA LEU A 189 -17.01 6.98 -9.04
C LEU A 189 -16.29 6.23 -7.93
N ASN A 190 -14.99 6.07 -8.05
CA ASN A 190 -14.11 5.65 -6.95
C ASN A 190 -13.50 6.91 -6.33
N ASN A 191 -14.03 7.33 -5.19
CA ASN A 191 -13.79 8.64 -4.59
C ASN A 191 -12.34 8.82 -4.11
N ARG A 192 -11.82 10.04 -4.25
CA ARG A 192 -10.47 10.41 -3.83
C ARG A 192 -10.32 10.43 -2.31
N LEU A 193 -9.19 9.92 -1.81
CA LEU A 193 -8.90 9.75 -0.38
C LEU A 193 -7.49 10.22 -0.02
N VAL A 194 -7.31 10.59 1.26
CA VAL A 194 -5.98 10.77 1.90
C VAL A 194 -5.69 9.59 2.82
N PRO A 195 -4.52 8.95 2.75
CA PRO A 195 -4.17 7.79 3.60
C PRO A 195 -4.16 8.06 5.11
N ASN A 196 -3.94 9.30 5.54
CA ASN A 196 -4.08 9.80 6.92
C ASN A 196 -3.42 8.93 8.00
N ALA A 197 -2.14 8.57 7.84
CA ALA A 197 -1.38 7.98 8.94
C ALA A 197 -1.42 8.89 10.18
N MET A 198 -1.57 8.31 11.38
CA MET A 198 -1.66 9.10 12.62
C MET A 198 -0.40 9.91 12.89
N GLU A 199 0.77 9.38 12.57
CA GLU A 199 2.02 10.13 12.51
C GLU A 199 2.09 10.89 11.18
N PRO A 200 2.16 12.24 11.17
CA PRO A 200 2.50 13.01 9.96
C PRO A 200 3.92 12.72 9.47
N ARG A 201 4.27 13.15 8.26
CA ARG A 201 5.63 13.04 7.75
C ARG A 201 6.58 13.91 8.55
N SER A 202 7.78 13.40 8.84
CA SER A 202 8.85 14.13 9.52
C SER A 202 10.20 13.73 8.94
N TYR A 203 11.11 14.71 8.77
CA TYR A 203 12.42 14.51 8.17
C TYR A 203 13.50 15.31 8.90
N ILE A 204 14.70 14.73 9.03
CA ILE A 204 15.88 15.42 9.54
C ILE A 204 17.05 15.14 8.60
N GLY A 205 17.46 16.16 7.85
CA GLY A 205 18.71 16.10 7.08
C GLY A 205 19.88 16.55 7.95
N SER A 206 20.97 15.80 7.94
CA SER A 206 22.20 16.12 8.68
C SER A 206 23.43 15.85 7.82
N TYR A 207 24.36 16.78 7.77
CA TYR A 207 25.62 16.69 7.06
C TYR A 207 26.81 16.73 8.00
N ASP A 208 27.69 15.73 7.94
CA ASP A 208 28.97 15.68 8.63
C ASP A 208 30.09 16.17 7.69
N LYS A 209 30.51 17.42 7.87
CA LYS A 209 31.58 18.02 7.06
C LYS A 209 32.93 17.30 7.21
N GLY A 210 33.17 16.66 8.36
CA GLY A 210 34.45 16.00 8.64
C GLY A 210 34.62 14.72 7.83
N LYS A 211 33.52 14.06 7.53
CA LYS A 211 33.48 12.80 6.76
C LYS A 211 32.96 12.99 5.33
N ASP A 212 32.35 14.12 5.02
CA ASP A 212 31.61 14.37 3.79
C ASP A 212 30.45 13.36 3.62
N GLU A 213 29.72 13.11 4.72
CA GLU A 213 28.62 12.15 4.79
C GLU A 213 27.29 12.80 5.20
N TYR A 214 26.21 12.26 4.69
CA TYR A 214 24.84 12.68 4.99
C TYR A 214 24.10 11.60 5.78
N THR A 215 23.29 12.02 6.73
CA THR A 215 22.29 11.17 7.38
C THR A 215 20.91 11.81 7.21
N LEU A 216 19.99 11.07 6.61
CA LEU A 216 18.58 11.44 6.53
C LEU A 216 17.77 10.54 7.48
N TYR A 217 17.16 11.13 8.51
CA TYR A 217 16.09 10.47 9.27
C TYR A 217 14.78 10.79 8.61
N THR A 218 13.95 9.77 8.37
CA THR A 218 12.72 9.93 7.59
C THR A 218 11.63 8.97 8.02
N THR A 219 10.37 9.40 7.93
CA THR A 219 9.19 8.56 8.08
C THR A 219 8.88 7.88 6.76
N THR A 220 9.59 6.82 6.40
CA THR A 220 9.39 6.14 5.10
C THR A 220 9.11 4.65 5.25
N GLN A 221 8.39 4.09 4.27
CA GLN A 221 8.20 2.63 4.12
C GLN A 221 9.39 1.96 3.38
N LEU A 222 10.22 2.75 2.65
CA LEU A 222 11.19 2.27 1.66
C LEU A 222 12.59 2.90 1.84
N PRO A 223 13.31 2.66 2.96
CA PRO A 223 14.54 3.39 3.28
C PRO A 223 15.62 3.34 2.18
N HIS A 224 15.86 2.17 1.57
CA HIS A 224 16.89 2.03 0.52
C HIS A 224 16.49 2.71 -0.78
N ILE A 225 15.21 2.65 -1.15
CA ILE A 225 14.69 3.33 -2.33
C ILE A 225 14.80 4.85 -2.14
N ILE A 226 14.44 5.37 -0.95
CA ILE A 226 14.62 6.79 -0.63
C ILE A 226 16.09 7.19 -0.70
N ARG A 227 17.03 6.36 -0.21
CA ARG A 227 18.46 6.63 -0.37
C ARG A 227 18.86 6.79 -1.85
N MET A 228 18.46 5.85 -2.69
CA MET A 228 18.75 5.90 -4.14
C MET A 228 18.16 7.17 -4.78
N LEU A 229 16.90 7.49 -4.47
CA LEU A 229 16.22 8.64 -5.06
C LEU A 229 16.80 9.97 -4.59
N VAL A 230 17.09 10.13 -3.30
CA VAL A 230 17.77 11.33 -2.75
C VAL A 230 19.16 11.49 -3.40
N CYS A 231 19.92 10.40 -3.55
CA CYS A 231 21.23 10.43 -4.22
C CYS A 231 21.08 10.87 -5.67
N GLY A 232 20.12 10.31 -6.41
CA GLY A 232 19.86 10.69 -7.81
C GLY A 232 19.44 12.15 -7.96
N VAL A 233 18.53 12.63 -7.11
CA VAL A 233 18.04 14.02 -7.14
C VAL A 233 19.13 15.03 -6.80
N LEU A 234 20.00 14.71 -5.83
CA LEU A 234 21.04 15.64 -5.35
C LEU A 234 22.41 15.42 -6.01
N GLY A 235 22.55 14.41 -6.87
CA GLY A 235 23.83 14.07 -7.51
C GLY A 235 24.89 13.56 -6.51
N LEU A 236 24.46 12.81 -5.49
CA LEU A 236 25.32 12.27 -4.44
C LEU A 236 25.66 10.79 -4.68
N GLU A 237 26.81 10.38 -4.21
CA GLU A 237 27.21 8.96 -4.18
C GLU A 237 26.53 8.23 -3.02
N GLU A 238 25.96 7.04 -3.24
CA GLU A 238 25.17 6.31 -2.24
C GLU A 238 25.96 5.99 -0.97
N GLN A 239 27.27 5.72 -1.05
CA GLN A 239 28.10 5.45 0.12
C GLN A 239 28.23 6.64 1.07
N LYS A 240 27.93 7.85 0.60
CA LYS A 240 27.93 9.07 1.41
C LYS A 240 26.60 9.34 2.10
N VAL A 241 25.55 8.60 1.76
CA VAL A 241 24.20 8.84 2.27
C VAL A 241 23.70 7.64 3.07
N ARG A 242 23.41 7.86 4.33
CA ARG A 242 22.70 6.90 5.20
C ARG A 242 21.28 7.38 5.43
N VAL A 243 20.30 6.51 5.18
CA VAL A 243 18.90 6.76 5.50
C VAL A 243 18.48 5.89 6.68
N ILE A 244 17.88 6.52 7.68
CA ILE A 244 17.38 5.86 8.88
C ILE A 244 15.87 6.18 8.99
N SER A 245 15.07 5.14 8.93
CA SER A 245 13.64 5.22 9.26
C SER A 245 13.45 4.49 10.58
N PRO A 246 13.21 5.22 11.68
CA PRO A 246 12.99 4.62 13.00
C PRO A 246 11.58 3.98 13.09
N ASP A 247 10.94 4.01 14.25
CA ASP A 247 9.54 3.61 14.35
C ASP A 247 8.67 4.55 13.50
N VAL A 248 7.71 3.97 12.76
CA VAL A 248 6.81 4.73 11.88
C VAL A 248 5.36 4.48 12.27
N GLY A 249 4.63 5.57 12.50
CA GLY A 249 3.24 5.59 12.97
C GLY A 249 2.21 5.45 11.86
N GLY A 250 2.34 4.39 11.05
CA GLY A 250 1.51 4.12 9.87
C GLY A 250 2.08 4.74 8.60
N GLY A 251 1.78 4.12 7.46
CA GLY A 251 2.21 4.58 6.14
C GLY A 251 1.07 4.51 5.13
N PHE A 252 0.46 3.33 4.97
CA PHE A 252 -0.69 3.03 4.12
C PHE A 252 -0.52 3.43 2.64
N GLY A 253 0.73 3.63 2.19
CA GLY A 253 1.10 4.08 0.85
C GLY A 253 1.66 5.50 0.82
N SER A 254 1.13 6.46 1.59
CA SER A 254 1.59 7.86 1.53
C SER A 254 3.07 8.05 1.89
N LYS A 255 3.66 7.16 2.68
CA LYS A 255 5.08 7.21 3.07
C LYS A 255 5.99 6.30 2.23
N ALA A 256 5.49 5.79 1.09
CA ALA A 256 6.28 4.94 0.20
C ALA A 256 7.12 5.74 -0.82
N PHE A 257 6.73 6.96 -1.11
CA PHE A 257 7.32 7.75 -2.20
C PHE A 257 8.29 8.79 -1.71
N HIS A 258 9.19 9.21 -2.60
CA HIS A 258 10.10 10.30 -2.33
C HIS A 258 9.37 11.63 -2.40
N TYR A 259 9.58 12.45 -1.38
CA TYR A 259 9.04 13.81 -1.28
C TYR A 259 10.16 14.85 -1.42
N ALA A 260 9.83 15.99 -2.00
CA ALA A 260 10.78 17.09 -2.18
C ALA A 260 11.43 17.52 -0.87
N GLU A 261 10.65 17.49 0.23
CA GLU A 261 11.11 17.87 1.57
C GLU A 261 12.29 17.04 2.06
N GLU A 262 12.36 15.73 1.72
CA GLU A 262 13.49 14.84 2.07
C GLU A 262 14.79 15.31 1.41
N SER A 263 14.73 15.60 0.11
CA SER A 263 15.86 16.16 -0.62
C SER A 263 16.23 17.56 -0.15
N ILE A 264 15.24 18.43 0.10
CA ILE A 264 15.46 19.83 0.51
C ILE A 264 16.15 19.89 1.87
N VAL A 265 15.68 19.16 2.90
CA VAL A 265 16.32 19.20 4.23
C VAL A 265 17.73 18.58 4.19
N THR A 266 17.95 17.56 3.37
CA THR A 266 19.26 16.93 3.17
C THR A 266 20.23 17.90 2.50
N TRP A 267 19.84 18.50 1.37
CA TRP A 267 20.63 19.49 0.64
C TRP A 267 20.92 20.75 1.47
N ALA A 268 19.93 21.31 2.14
CA ALA A 268 20.07 22.50 2.95
C ALA A 268 20.95 22.26 4.19
N SER A 269 21.00 21.03 4.74
CA SER A 269 21.88 20.69 5.85
C SER A 269 23.36 20.87 5.49
N GLN A 270 23.75 20.54 4.26
CA GLN A 270 25.08 20.79 3.75
C GLN A 270 25.35 22.29 3.57
N LYS A 271 24.41 23.02 2.98
CA LYS A 271 24.56 24.47 2.76
C LYS A 271 24.82 25.23 4.07
N LEU A 272 24.11 24.86 5.13
CA LEU A 272 24.19 25.53 6.43
C LEU A 272 25.15 24.83 7.41
N ASN A 273 25.65 23.64 7.06
CA ASN A 273 26.49 22.81 7.92
C ASN A 273 25.85 22.58 9.31
N LYS A 274 24.54 22.33 9.32
CA LYS A 274 23.73 22.06 10.52
C LYS A 274 22.60 21.08 10.19
N PRO A 275 22.18 20.25 11.17
CA PRO A 275 20.97 19.44 10.99
C PRO A 275 19.73 20.35 10.78
N ILE A 276 18.84 19.91 9.90
CA ILE A 276 17.59 20.61 9.58
C ILE A 276 16.43 19.65 9.74
N LYS A 277 15.49 20.00 10.62
CA LYS A 277 14.28 19.22 10.90
C LYS A 277 13.05 19.92 10.33
N TRP A 278 12.17 19.12 9.75
CA TRP A 278 10.81 19.48 9.41
C TRP A 278 9.85 18.39 9.86
N THR A 279 8.68 18.79 10.33
CA THR A 279 7.57 17.90 10.65
C THR A 279 6.28 18.53 10.15
N ALA A 280 5.50 17.79 9.37
CA ALA A 280 4.24 18.26 8.82
C ALA A 280 3.18 18.46 9.91
N GLU A 281 2.40 19.53 9.79
CA GLU A 281 1.14 19.65 10.50
C GLU A 281 0.05 18.81 9.83
N ARG A 282 -1.01 18.46 10.55
CA ARG A 282 -2.08 17.65 9.98
C ARG A 282 -2.78 18.32 8.79
N SER A 283 -3.04 19.62 8.87
CA SER A 283 -3.60 20.38 7.75
C SER A 283 -2.66 20.44 6.55
N GLU A 284 -1.35 20.55 6.79
CA GLU A 284 -0.33 20.47 5.75
C GLU A 284 -0.32 19.08 5.08
N ALA A 285 -0.47 18.01 5.86
CA ALA A 285 -0.53 16.63 5.33
C ALA A 285 -1.67 16.45 4.33
N PHE A 286 -2.85 17.03 4.57
CA PHE A 286 -3.98 16.94 3.64
C PHE A 286 -3.71 17.52 2.24
N ILE A 287 -2.87 18.52 2.13
CA ILE A 287 -2.54 19.20 0.86
C ILE A 287 -1.17 18.82 0.30
N SER A 288 -0.42 17.94 0.98
CA SER A 288 0.94 17.59 0.58
C SER A 288 1.23 16.09 0.52
N ASP A 289 0.54 15.24 1.30
CA ASP A 289 0.65 13.79 1.21
C ASP A 289 -0.01 13.30 -0.09
N ARG A 290 0.54 12.26 -0.71
CA ARG A 290 -0.06 11.66 -1.91
C ARG A 290 -1.46 11.15 -1.59
N HIS A 291 -2.43 11.51 -2.45
CA HIS A 291 -3.79 11.00 -2.36
C HIS A 291 -3.91 9.63 -3.03
N GLY A 292 -5.04 8.95 -2.84
CA GLY A 292 -5.34 7.67 -3.49
C GLY A 292 -6.65 7.70 -4.25
N ARG A 293 -6.88 6.68 -5.11
CA ARG A 293 -8.12 6.47 -5.89
C ARG A 293 -8.34 7.53 -6.98
N ASP A 294 -9.57 8.05 -7.10
CA ASP A 294 -10.03 9.09 -8.04
C ASP A 294 -10.18 8.59 -9.49
N HIS A 295 -11.02 7.57 -9.64
CA HIS A 295 -11.37 6.98 -10.93
C HIS A 295 -12.83 7.21 -11.28
N VAL A 296 -13.12 7.62 -12.53
CA VAL A 296 -14.46 7.56 -13.14
C VAL A 296 -14.44 6.42 -14.14
N THR A 297 -15.34 5.45 -13.96
CA THR A 297 -15.32 4.20 -14.71
C THR A 297 -16.70 3.88 -15.26
N THR A 298 -16.76 3.54 -16.55
CA THR A 298 -17.87 2.83 -17.17
C THR A 298 -17.49 1.37 -17.39
N ALA A 299 -18.35 0.44 -16.99
CA ALA A 299 -18.05 -0.98 -17.10
C ALA A 299 -19.28 -1.78 -17.53
N GLU A 300 -19.05 -2.88 -18.26
CA GLU A 300 -20.10 -3.75 -18.80
C GLU A 300 -19.67 -5.21 -18.66
N VAL A 301 -20.65 -6.11 -18.46
CA VAL A 301 -20.48 -7.55 -18.50
C VAL A 301 -21.47 -8.19 -19.45
N ALA A 302 -20.96 -9.06 -20.35
CA ALA A 302 -21.73 -9.88 -21.26
C ALA A 302 -21.99 -11.26 -20.64
N ILE A 303 -23.23 -11.75 -20.68
CA ILE A 303 -23.68 -12.95 -19.97
C ILE A 303 -24.48 -13.82 -20.93
N ASP A 304 -24.31 -15.15 -20.88
CA ASP A 304 -25.12 -16.09 -21.64
C ASP A 304 -26.47 -16.41 -20.98
N ASN A 305 -27.29 -17.27 -21.62
CA ASN A 305 -28.60 -17.66 -21.09
C ASN A 305 -28.52 -18.42 -19.76
N ASP A 306 -27.41 -19.05 -19.47
CA ASP A 306 -27.19 -19.85 -18.26
C ASP A 306 -26.57 -19.05 -17.10
N GLY A 307 -26.22 -17.77 -17.35
CA GLY A 307 -25.59 -16.90 -16.35
C GLY A 307 -24.07 -16.99 -16.31
N ASN A 308 -23.40 -17.57 -17.31
CA ASN A 308 -21.95 -17.56 -17.38
C ASN A 308 -21.45 -16.24 -17.95
N PHE A 309 -20.39 -15.70 -17.36
CA PHE A 309 -19.73 -14.51 -17.87
C PHE A 309 -19.00 -14.82 -19.18
N MET A 310 -19.31 -14.08 -20.22
CA MET A 310 -18.72 -14.23 -21.54
C MET A 310 -17.56 -13.24 -21.76
N ALA A 311 -17.74 -12.00 -21.30
CA ALA A 311 -16.74 -10.95 -21.41
C ALA A 311 -17.01 -9.81 -20.41
N MET A 312 -15.95 -9.05 -20.08
CA MET A 312 -16.05 -7.75 -19.39
C MET A 312 -15.41 -6.66 -20.25
N ARG A 313 -15.98 -5.45 -20.23
CA ARG A 313 -15.44 -4.27 -20.87
C ARG A 313 -15.43 -3.11 -19.90
N VAL A 314 -14.25 -2.48 -19.71
CA VAL A 314 -14.04 -1.41 -18.73
C VAL A 314 -13.34 -0.23 -19.38
N ASN A 315 -13.85 0.98 -19.15
CA ASN A 315 -13.23 2.23 -19.57
C ASN A 315 -13.10 3.15 -18.36
N THR A 316 -11.89 3.56 -18.03
CA THR A 316 -11.60 4.39 -16.86
C THR A 316 -10.88 5.67 -17.26
N VAL A 317 -11.27 6.78 -16.65
CA VAL A 317 -10.51 8.02 -16.62
C VAL A 317 -9.99 8.19 -15.20
N ALA A 318 -8.66 8.21 -15.06
CA ALA A 318 -7.99 8.26 -13.76
C ALA A 318 -7.25 9.59 -13.58
N ALA A 319 -7.52 10.31 -12.48
CA ALA A 319 -6.79 11.50 -12.12
C ALA A 319 -5.38 11.16 -11.62
N LEU A 320 -4.37 11.93 -12.05
CA LEU A 320 -2.98 11.80 -11.61
C LEU A 320 -2.53 12.95 -10.69
N GLY A 321 -3.35 14.02 -10.61
CA GLY A 321 -2.97 15.27 -9.94
C GLY A 321 -2.11 16.17 -10.83
N GLY A 322 -1.46 17.18 -10.26
CA GLY A 322 -0.65 18.16 -10.99
C GLY A 322 0.68 17.61 -11.54
N TYR A 323 1.15 16.49 -10.98
CA TYR A 323 2.42 15.84 -11.29
C TYR A 323 2.33 14.32 -11.19
N LEU A 324 3.30 13.61 -11.78
CA LEU A 324 3.42 12.16 -11.60
C LEU A 324 4.17 11.85 -10.30
N SER A 325 3.53 11.13 -9.41
CA SER A 325 4.20 10.53 -8.26
C SER A 325 4.88 9.19 -8.64
N GLY A 326 5.71 8.65 -7.77
CA GLY A 326 6.59 7.51 -8.02
C GLY A 326 5.98 6.33 -8.74
N SER A 327 4.82 5.82 -8.28
CA SER A 327 4.09 4.73 -8.90
C SER A 327 2.70 5.15 -9.41
N GLY A 328 2.39 6.44 -9.40
CA GLY A 328 1.08 6.98 -9.78
C GLY A 328 0.52 6.42 -11.10
N PRO A 329 1.31 6.33 -12.19
CA PRO A 329 0.86 5.75 -13.44
C PRO A 329 0.53 4.25 -13.39
N ALA A 330 1.18 3.50 -12.49
CA ALA A 330 0.95 2.07 -12.32
C ALA A 330 -0.36 1.73 -11.60
N ILE A 331 -0.85 2.64 -10.74
CA ILE A 331 -2.03 2.38 -9.89
C ILE A 331 -3.27 2.10 -10.76
N PRO A 332 -3.64 2.98 -11.72
CA PRO A 332 -4.82 2.73 -12.56
C PRO A 332 -4.55 1.76 -13.72
N THR A 333 -3.33 1.26 -13.89
CA THR A 333 -2.95 0.38 -15.01
C THR A 333 -2.55 -1.01 -14.53
N PHE A 334 -1.27 -1.25 -14.23
CA PHE A 334 -0.72 -2.55 -13.84
C PHE A 334 -1.36 -3.14 -12.58
N PHE A 335 -1.68 -2.32 -11.59
CA PHE A 335 -2.31 -2.78 -10.35
C PHE A 335 -3.83 -2.86 -10.40
N TYR A 336 -4.46 -2.40 -11.48
CA TYR A 336 -5.91 -2.34 -11.68
C TYR A 336 -6.39 -3.27 -12.79
N GLY A 337 -5.99 -3.00 -14.03
CA GLY A 337 -6.53 -3.68 -15.22
C GLY A 337 -6.39 -5.20 -15.21
N PRO A 338 -5.20 -5.77 -14.88
CA PRO A 338 -5.02 -7.23 -14.83
C PRO A 338 -5.95 -7.96 -13.85
N LEU A 339 -6.51 -7.26 -12.86
CA LEU A 339 -7.37 -7.82 -11.81
C LEU A 339 -8.87 -7.60 -12.03
N ILE A 340 -9.26 -6.94 -13.10
CA ILE A 340 -10.69 -6.77 -13.47
C ILE A 340 -11.43 -8.11 -13.59
N PRO A 341 -10.87 -9.20 -14.17
CA PRO A 341 -11.58 -10.48 -14.17
C PRO A 341 -11.88 -11.06 -12.77
N GLY A 342 -11.14 -10.60 -11.74
CA GLY A 342 -11.34 -11.02 -10.35
C GLY A 342 -11.18 -12.52 -10.13
N PRO A 343 -11.93 -13.14 -9.20
CA PRO A 343 -11.93 -14.58 -8.96
C PRO A 343 -12.81 -15.36 -9.97
N TYR A 344 -13.27 -14.72 -11.03
CA TYR A 344 -14.26 -15.26 -11.96
C TYR A 344 -13.66 -15.75 -13.27
N LYS A 345 -14.24 -16.81 -13.81
CA LYS A 345 -13.97 -17.29 -15.17
C LYS A 345 -14.60 -16.33 -16.17
N THR A 346 -13.78 -15.50 -16.78
CA THR A 346 -14.17 -14.59 -17.85
C THR A 346 -13.30 -14.90 -19.06
N PRO A 347 -13.84 -15.51 -20.14
CA PRO A 347 -13.04 -15.98 -21.26
C PRO A 347 -12.23 -14.89 -21.96
N THR A 348 -12.74 -13.69 -22.00
CA THR A 348 -12.09 -12.52 -22.56
C THR A 348 -12.49 -11.25 -21.82
N PHE A 349 -11.66 -10.21 -21.88
CA PHE A 349 -12.03 -8.89 -21.38
C PHE A 349 -11.24 -7.81 -22.14
N TYR A 350 -11.67 -6.59 -21.99
CA TYR A 350 -10.95 -5.42 -22.47
C TYR A 350 -11.04 -4.31 -21.44
N CYS A 351 -9.91 -3.73 -21.09
CA CYS A 351 -9.84 -2.58 -20.20
C CYS A 351 -9.00 -1.47 -20.86
N ASN A 352 -9.57 -0.26 -20.93
CA ASN A 352 -8.87 0.94 -21.36
C ASN A 352 -8.80 1.95 -20.21
N VAL A 353 -7.65 2.56 -20.02
CA VAL A 353 -7.42 3.58 -19.00
C VAL A 353 -6.75 4.80 -19.61
N ARG A 354 -7.35 5.97 -19.41
CA ARG A 354 -6.75 7.26 -19.73
C ARG A 354 -6.33 7.95 -18.43
N GLY A 355 -5.02 8.13 -18.25
CA GLY A 355 -4.46 8.91 -17.14
C GLY A 355 -4.43 10.38 -17.48
N VAL A 356 -4.93 11.25 -16.60
CA VAL A 356 -5.04 12.69 -16.86
C VAL A 356 -4.49 13.52 -15.70
N PHE A 357 -3.83 14.63 -16.05
CA PHE A 357 -3.44 15.63 -15.05
C PHE A 357 -4.67 16.43 -14.58
N THR A 358 -4.68 16.79 -13.29
CA THR A 358 -5.70 17.64 -12.65
C THR A 358 -5.01 18.61 -11.68
N ASN A 359 -5.62 19.76 -11.40
CA ASN A 359 -5.06 20.73 -10.44
C ASN A 359 -5.30 20.32 -8.97
N THR A 360 -4.97 19.09 -8.67
CA THR A 360 -5.14 18.48 -7.35
C THR A 360 -3.81 17.89 -6.87
N VAL A 361 -3.73 17.56 -5.59
CA VAL A 361 -2.58 16.83 -5.03
C VAL A 361 -2.30 15.58 -5.88
N PRO A 362 -1.04 15.26 -6.22
CA PRO A 362 -0.71 14.05 -6.97
C PRO A 362 -1.23 12.77 -6.34
N VAL A 363 -1.75 11.85 -7.18
CA VAL A 363 -2.29 10.56 -6.76
C VAL A 363 -1.20 9.49 -6.82
N ASP A 364 -1.20 8.58 -5.84
CA ASP A 364 -0.38 7.39 -5.81
C ASP A 364 -1.05 6.29 -4.96
N ALA A 365 -0.28 5.32 -4.46
CA ALA A 365 -0.82 4.20 -3.72
C ALA A 365 -1.49 4.63 -2.41
N TYR A 366 -2.70 4.16 -2.23
CA TYR A 366 -3.37 4.03 -0.94
C TYR A 366 -3.73 2.57 -0.75
N ARG A 367 -3.63 2.03 0.45
CA ARG A 367 -3.76 0.61 0.83
C ARG A 367 -4.64 -0.19 -0.13
N GLY A 368 -4.03 -1.17 -0.82
CA GLY A 368 -4.65 -1.91 -1.92
C GLY A 368 -4.21 -1.47 -3.31
N ALA A 369 -4.09 -0.15 -3.57
CA ALA A 369 -3.46 0.44 -4.77
C ALA A 369 -3.87 -0.21 -6.10
N GLY A 370 -5.01 0.17 -6.65
CA GLY A 370 -5.58 -0.39 -7.89
C GLY A 370 -6.47 -1.62 -7.68
N ARG A 371 -6.15 -2.49 -6.70
CA ARG A 371 -6.95 -3.70 -6.40
C ARG A 371 -8.33 -3.36 -5.80
N PRO A 372 -8.47 -2.41 -4.85
CA PRO A 372 -9.79 -1.98 -4.38
C PRO A 372 -10.66 -1.40 -5.49
N GLU A 373 -10.04 -0.63 -6.38
CA GLU A 373 -10.71 -0.04 -7.53
C GLU A 373 -11.19 -1.13 -8.50
N ALA A 374 -10.35 -2.13 -8.80
CA ALA A 374 -10.73 -3.26 -9.66
C ALA A 374 -11.85 -4.10 -9.03
N THR A 375 -11.71 -4.46 -7.76
CA THR A 375 -12.73 -5.26 -7.05
C THR A 375 -14.05 -4.50 -6.94
N TYR A 376 -14.01 -3.18 -6.73
CA TYR A 376 -15.25 -2.38 -6.72
C TYR A 376 -15.97 -2.42 -8.06
N VAL A 377 -15.26 -2.29 -9.19
CA VAL A 377 -15.84 -2.41 -10.53
C VAL A 377 -16.41 -3.82 -10.73
N THR A 378 -15.62 -4.85 -10.48
CA THR A 378 -16.01 -6.24 -10.74
C THR A 378 -17.21 -6.66 -9.91
N GLU A 379 -17.19 -6.41 -8.61
CA GLU A 379 -18.27 -6.82 -7.71
C GLU A 379 -19.57 -6.05 -7.96
N ARG A 380 -19.48 -4.75 -8.32
CA ARG A 380 -20.65 -3.97 -8.74
C ARG A 380 -21.24 -4.50 -10.06
N LEU A 381 -20.40 -4.95 -11.01
CA LEU A 381 -20.87 -5.63 -12.23
C LEU A 381 -21.57 -6.96 -11.92
N VAL A 382 -21.06 -7.75 -10.96
CA VAL A 382 -21.68 -9.01 -10.55
C VAL A 382 -23.08 -8.79 -9.97
N GLU A 383 -23.28 -7.78 -9.13
CA GLU A 383 -24.62 -7.43 -8.61
C GLU A 383 -25.56 -6.95 -9.72
N ALA A 384 -25.08 -6.09 -10.64
CA ALA A 384 -25.85 -5.66 -11.79
C ALA A 384 -26.22 -6.85 -12.72
N ALA A 385 -25.32 -7.81 -12.87
CA ALA A 385 -25.55 -9.05 -13.60
C ALA A 385 -26.63 -9.92 -12.94
N ALA A 386 -26.59 -10.06 -11.61
CA ALA A 386 -27.61 -10.79 -10.85
C ALA A 386 -29.00 -10.14 -11.01
N GLU A 387 -29.06 -8.82 -11.01
CA GLU A 387 -30.33 -8.09 -11.18
C GLU A 387 -30.93 -8.30 -12.57
N ILE A 388 -30.14 -8.16 -13.64
CA ILE A 388 -30.65 -8.27 -15.02
C ILE A 388 -31.00 -9.71 -15.42
N THR A 389 -30.27 -10.71 -14.89
CA THR A 389 -30.53 -12.13 -15.16
C THR A 389 -31.61 -12.71 -14.27
N GLY A 390 -31.89 -12.11 -13.12
CA GLY A 390 -32.75 -12.66 -12.07
C GLY A 390 -32.16 -13.86 -11.33
N ILE A 391 -30.89 -14.19 -11.54
CA ILE A 391 -30.16 -15.24 -10.81
C ILE A 391 -29.73 -14.66 -9.46
N ASP A 392 -29.87 -15.47 -8.40
CA ASP A 392 -29.36 -15.06 -7.07
C ASP A 392 -27.87 -14.72 -7.11
N SER A 393 -27.46 -13.65 -6.44
CA SER A 393 -26.09 -13.15 -6.57
C SER A 393 -25.02 -14.10 -6.01
N ILE A 394 -25.39 -14.94 -5.03
CA ILE A 394 -24.52 -15.99 -4.50
C ILE A 394 -24.37 -17.10 -5.54
N ASP A 395 -25.48 -17.56 -6.14
CA ASP A 395 -25.47 -18.59 -7.16
C ASP A 395 -24.72 -18.15 -8.42
N LEU A 396 -24.85 -16.88 -8.80
CA LEU A 396 -24.14 -16.28 -9.94
C LEU A 396 -22.62 -16.27 -9.69
N ARG A 397 -22.17 -15.90 -8.47
CA ARG A 397 -20.76 -15.95 -8.08
C ARG A 397 -20.22 -17.37 -8.14
N LYS A 398 -20.88 -18.34 -7.49
CA LYS A 398 -20.48 -19.75 -7.46
C LYS A 398 -20.38 -20.35 -8.86
N ARG A 399 -21.30 -20.02 -9.75
CA ARG A 399 -21.30 -20.47 -11.15
C ARG A 399 -20.04 -20.01 -11.90
N ASN A 400 -19.60 -18.81 -11.64
CA ASN A 400 -18.50 -18.17 -12.36
C ASN A 400 -17.14 -18.26 -11.67
N PHE A 401 -17.05 -18.78 -10.44
CA PHE A 401 -15.76 -18.93 -9.77
C PHE A 401 -14.81 -19.87 -10.52
N ILE A 402 -13.54 -19.50 -10.54
CA ILE A 402 -12.45 -20.42 -10.90
C ILE A 402 -12.42 -21.54 -9.86
N GLN A 403 -12.45 -22.81 -10.33
CA GLN A 403 -12.56 -23.97 -9.45
C GLN A 403 -11.18 -24.42 -8.95
N PRO A 404 -11.05 -25.04 -7.76
CA PRO A 404 -9.78 -25.48 -7.20
C PRO A 404 -8.94 -26.39 -8.10
N ASN A 405 -9.58 -27.19 -8.96
CA ASN A 405 -8.91 -28.09 -9.90
C ASN A 405 -8.46 -27.41 -11.22
N GLU A 406 -8.73 -26.10 -11.38
CA GLU A 406 -8.34 -25.33 -12.55
C GLU A 406 -7.01 -24.57 -12.34
N PHE A 407 -6.45 -24.60 -11.11
CA PHE A 407 -5.17 -23.96 -10.82
C PHE A 407 -3.98 -24.83 -11.28
N PRO A 408 -2.87 -24.22 -11.79
CA PRO A 408 -2.70 -22.78 -12.00
C PRO A 408 -3.59 -22.25 -13.14
N TYR A 409 -4.30 -21.15 -12.89
CA TYR A 409 -5.24 -20.52 -13.81
C TYR A 409 -4.63 -19.31 -14.48
N ASN A 410 -4.59 -19.32 -15.81
CA ASN A 410 -4.14 -18.18 -16.60
C ASN A 410 -5.31 -17.21 -16.82
N SER A 411 -5.33 -16.12 -16.06
CA SER A 411 -6.33 -15.08 -16.21
C SER A 411 -6.17 -14.35 -17.55
N PRO A 412 -7.27 -13.95 -18.21
CA PRO A 412 -7.17 -13.10 -19.41
C PRO A 412 -6.50 -11.74 -19.10
N GLY A 413 -6.39 -11.36 -17.82
CA GLY A 413 -5.59 -10.24 -17.33
C GLY A 413 -4.06 -10.47 -17.30
N THR A 414 -3.57 -11.53 -17.97
CA THR A 414 -2.14 -11.89 -18.07
C THR A 414 -1.47 -12.36 -16.78
N LEU A 415 -2.23 -12.55 -15.71
CA LEU A 415 -1.74 -13.09 -14.44
C LEU A 415 -1.98 -14.59 -14.36
N THR A 416 -1.08 -15.33 -13.70
CA THR A 416 -1.24 -16.76 -13.44
C THR A 416 -1.53 -16.97 -11.95
N TYR A 417 -2.79 -17.22 -11.61
CA TYR A 417 -3.20 -17.53 -10.24
C TYR A 417 -2.77 -18.97 -9.90
N ASP A 418 -2.11 -19.15 -8.78
CA ASP A 418 -1.45 -20.43 -8.45
C ASP A 418 -2.28 -21.34 -7.54
N SER A 419 -3.18 -20.80 -6.74
CA SER A 419 -4.01 -21.55 -5.79
C SER A 419 -5.22 -20.75 -5.32
N GLY A 420 -6.28 -21.43 -4.89
CA GLY A 420 -7.48 -20.83 -4.32
C GLY A 420 -8.64 -21.80 -4.19
N ASP A 421 -9.60 -21.47 -3.31
CA ASP A 421 -10.92 -22.08 -3.21
C ASP A 421 -11.94 -20.99 -2.86
N TYR A 422 -12.42 -20.30 -3.89
CA TYR A 422 -13.28 -19.12 -3.71
C TYR A 422 -14.69 -19.47 -3.22
N GLU A 423 -15.16 -20.67 -3.53
CA GLU A 423 -16.44 -21.15 -3.02
C GLU A 423 -16.36 -21.48 -1.53
N ALA A 424 -15.26 -22.09 -1.08
CA ALA A 424 -15.04 -22.36 0.33
C ALA A 424 -15.01 -21.09 1.17
N THR A 425 -14.29 -20.04 0.72
CA THR A 425 -14.25 -18.75 1.43
C THR A 425 -15.63 -18.11 1.51
N LEU A 426 -16.41 -18.11 0.42
CA LEU A 426 -17.77 -17.56 0.44
C LEU A 426 -18.70 -18.36 1.35
N ASN A 427 -18.67 -19.70 1.28
CA ASN A 427 -19.50 -20.55 2.14
C ASN A 427 -19.16 -20.38 3.63
N SER A 428 -17.87 -20.24 3.96
CA SER A 428 -17.39 -19.98 5.32
C SER A 428 -17.94 -18.66 5.85
N ALA A 429 -17.84 -17.58 5.06
CA ALA A 429 -18.37 -16.27 5.43
C ALA A 429 -19.90 -16.27 5.62
N LEU A 430 -20.66 -16.91 4.70
CA LEU A 430 -22.12 -17.06 4.78
C LEU A 430 -22.56 -17.81 6.03
N LYS A 431 -21.86 -18.86 6.38
CA LYS A 431 -22.11 -19.63 7.60
C LYS A 431 -21.84 -18.81 8.86
N SER A 432 -20.72 -18.11 8.92
CA SER A 432 -20.30 -17.36 10.10
C SER A 432 -21.19 -16.14 10.38
N ILE A 433 -21.78 -15.52 9.33
CA ILE A 433 -22.75 -14.42 9.51
C ILE A 433 -24.18 -14.93 9.75
N ASN A 434 -24.39 -16.23 9.74
CA ASN A 434 -25.71 -16.86 9.83
C ASN A 434 -26.68 -16.32 8.74
N TYR A 435 -26.28 -16.48 7.48
CA TYR A 435 -27.00 -15.97 6.31
C TYR A 435 -28.45 -16.47 6.25
N ASP A 436 -28.71 -17.73 6.61
CA ASP A 436 -30.04 -18.35 6.54
C ASP A 436 -31.10 -17.59 7.35
N ASP A 437 -30.71 -16.97 8.45
CA ASP A 437 -31.61 -16.15 9.29
C ASP A 437 -31.70 -14.67 8.85
N PHE A 438 -31.03 -14.26 7.77
CA PHE A 438 -30.99 -12.86 7.36
C PHE A 438 -32.39 -12.30 7.06
N ASN A 439 -33.25 -13.04 6.35
CA ASN A 439 -34.61 -12.59 6.02
C ASN A 439 -35.46 -12.35 7.28
N LYS A 440 -35.26 -13.15 8.33
CA LYS A 440 -35.91 -12.94 9.63
C LYS A 440 -35.43 -11.62 10.27
N ARG A 441 -34.12 -11.40 10.31
CA ARG A 441 -33.52 -10.17 10.84
C ARG A 441 -33.99 -8.94 10.03
N LYS A 442 -34.11 -9.04 8.69
CA LYS A 442 -34.62 -7.98 7.82
C LYS A 442 -36.08 -7.64 8.15
N ALA A 443 -36.93 -8.65 8.37
CA ALA A 443 -38.31 -8.45 8.77
C ALA A 443 -38.42 -7.80 10.17
N GLU A 444 -37.58 -8.18 11.13
CA GLU A 444 -37.52 -7.57 12.45
C GLU A 444 -37.15 -6.09 12.43
N SER A 445 -36.16 -5.70 11.57
CA SER A 445 -35.78 -4.29 11.36
C SER A 445 -36.92 -3.50 10.71
N LYS A 446 -37.58 -4.08 9.72
CA LYS A 446 -38.74 -3.47 9.05
C LYS A 446 -39.90 -3.19 10.01
N ALA A 447 -40.16 -4.11 10.95
CA ALA A 447 -41.16 -3.93 12.00
C ALA A 447 -40.82 -2.74 12.94
N LYS A 448 -39.55 -2.33 13.01
CA LYS A 448 -39.07 -1.17 13.76
C LYS A 448 -38.94 0.09 12.90
N GLY A 449 -39.39 0.06 11.65
CA GLY A 449 -39.28 1.18 10.71
C GLY A 449 -37.89 1.40 10.15
N LYS A 450 -36.97 0.42 10.28
CA LYS A 450 -35.59 0.49 9.73
C LYS A 450 -35.48 -0.30 8.44
N LEU A 451 -34.50 0.09 7.60
CA LEU A 451 -34.16 -0.63 6.37
C LEU A 451 -32.90 -1.47 6.62
N ARG A 452 -32.99 -2.78 6.42
CA ARG A 452 -31.86 -3.68 6.63
C ARG A 452 -31.40 -4.25 5.32
N GLY A 453 -30.08 -4.31 5.11
CA GLY A 453 -29.46 -4.86 3.92
C GLY A 453 -28.23 -5.68 4.23
N LEU A 454 -27.92 -6.59 3.31
CA LEU A 454 -26.73 -7.43 3.34
C LEU A 454 -26.01 -7.31 2.00
N GLY A 455 -24.69 -7.09 2.05
CA GLY A 455 -23.82 -6.98 0.88
C GLY A 455 -22.68 -7.97 0.93
N ILE A 456 -22.36 -8.52 -0.21
CA ILE A 456 -21.30 -9.52 -0.40
C ILE A 456 -20.26 -8.93 -1.34
N SER A 457 -18.98 -9.22 -1.08
CA SER A 457 -17.87 -8.95 -1.98
C SER A 457 -16.89 -10.12 -1.97
N CYS A 458 -16.56 -10.65 -3.14
CA CYS A 458 -15.52 -11.64 -3.33
C CYS A 458 -14.36 -11.00 -4.08
N TYR A 459 -13.12 -11.20 -3.60
CA TYR A 459 -11.97 -10.54 -4.18
C TYR A 459 -10.79 -11.48 -4.38
N ILE A 460 -9.86 -11.04 -5.21
CA ILE A 460 -8.50 -11.56 -5.31
C ILE A 460 -7.53 -10.37 -5.29
N GLU A 461 -6.37 -10.57 -4.66
CA GLU A 461 -5.29 -9.60 -4.67
C GLU A 461 -4.05 -10.19 -5.34
N ALA A 462 -3.23 -9.36 -5.97
CA ALA A 462 -1.89 -9.70 -6.45
C ALA A 462 -0.85 -9.05 -5.55
N CYS A 463 -0.17 -9.85 -4.73
CA CYS A 463 0.75 -9.40 -3.70
C CYS A 463 2.22 -9.57 -4.09
N GLY A 464 3.09 -8.74 -3.51
CA GLY A 464 4.54 -8.87 -3.61
C GLY A 464 5.20 -7.79 -4.46
N VAL A 465 4.51 -7.23 -5.46
CA VAL A 465 5.11 -6.32 -6.45
C VAL A 465 6.40 -6.94 -7.02
N ALA A 466 6.37 -8.26 -7.27
CA ALA A 466 7.48 -9.11 -7.72
C ALA A 466 6.87 -10.34 -8.42
N PRO A 467 7.51 -10.98 -9.36
CA PRO A 467 8.95 -10.90 -9.67
C PRO A 467 9.36 -9.60 -10.36
N SER A 468 10.63 -9.24 -10.21
CA SER A 468 11.19 -8.03 -10.82
C SER A 468 11.02 -7.99 -12.34
N LYS A 469 11.08 -9.16 -13.00
CA LYS A 469 10.86 -9.26 -14.45
C LYS A 469 9.47 -8.76 -14.85
N LEU A 470 8.42 -9.21 -14.17
CA LEU A 470 7.04 -8.82 -14.47
C LEU A 470 6.81 -7.31 -14.30
N THR A 471 7.36 -6.75 -13.21
CA THR A 471 7.22 -5.32 -12.94
C THR A 471 8.00 -4.45 -13.91
N LEU A 472 9.18 -4.90 -14.34
CA LEU A 472 9.97 -4.21 -15.39
C LEU A 472 9.25 -4.23 -16.74
N GLU A 473 8.67 -5.37 -17.14
CA GLU A 473 7.87 -5.50 -18.36
C GLU A 473 6.63 -4.61 -18.35
N ALA A 474 6.06 -4.37 -17.16
CA ALA A 474 4.92 -3.49 -16.96
C ALA A 474 5.28 -1.99 -16.85
N GLY A 475 6.57 -1.64 -16.90
CA GLY A 475 7.05 -0.25 -16.87
C GLY A 475 7.73 0.19 -15.57
N GLY A 476 7.89 -0.69 -14.59
CA GLY A 476 8.64 -0.39 -13.36
C GLY A 476 10.12 -0.16 -13.65
N ARG A 477 10.73 0.82 -12.96
CA ARG A 477 12.13 1.24 -13.19
C ARG A 477 13.11 0.71 -12.14
N GLY A 478 12.75 -0.32 -11.36
CA GLY A 478 13.58 -0.90 -10.31
C GLY A 478 13.40 -2.39 -10.12
N GLY A 479 14.36 -3.04 -9.46
CA GLY A 479 14.23 -4.43 -9.02
C GLY A 479 13.43 -4.52 -7.72
N TYR A 480 12.57 -5.54 -7.62
CA TYR A 480 11.64 -5.71 -6.50
C TYR A 480 11.93 -6.96 -5.65
N TYR A 481 13.19 -7.36 -5.59
CA TYR A 481 13.67 -8.43 -4.68
C TYR A 481 13.83 -7.94 -3.24
N GLU A 482 14.05 -8.87 -2.31
CA GLU A 482 14.29 -8.55 -0.89
C GLU A 482 15.53 -9.27 -0.37
N SER A 483 16.15 -8.75 0.70
CA SER A 483 17.26 -9.41 1.35
C SER A 483 17.00 -9.64 2.84
N SER A 484 17.69 -10.65 3.38
CA SER A 484 17.81 -10.86 4.82
C SER A 484 19.20 -11.37 5.16
N THR A 485 19.74 -10.92 6.30
CA THR A 485 20.95 -11.46 6.90
C THR A 485 20.61 -12.03 8.28
N VAL A 486 21.08 -13.24 8.55
CA VAL A 486 20.98 -13.86 9.88
C VAL A 486 22.37 -13.95 10.48
N ARG A 487 22.57 -13.33 11.62
CA ARG A 487 23.80 -13.37 12.42
C ARG A 487 23.53 -14.08 13.73
N ILE A 488 24.28 -15.16 13.99
CA ILE A 488 24.28 -15.79 15.30
C ILE A 488 25.49 -15.24 16.07
N ASN A 489 25.24 -14.55 17.17
CA ASN A 489 26.32 -13.99 17.99
C ASN A 489 27.03 -15.08 18.83
N PRO A 490 28.27 -14.88 19.23
CA PRO A 490 29.01 -15.88 20.05
C PRO A 490 28.31 -16.30 21.36
N THR A 491 27.39 -15.46 21.85
CA THR A 491 26.57 -15.72 23.05
C THR A 491 25.32 -16.55 22.77
N GLY A 492 25.05 -16.92 21.52
CA GLY A 492 23.87 -17.66 21.09
C GLY A 492 22.67 -16.79 20.77
N SER A 493 22.71 -15.48 20.97
CA SER A 493 21.65 -14.57 20.51
C SER A 493 21.66 -14.42 18.99
N VAL A 494 20.50 -14.13 18.40
CA VAL A 494 20.34 -14.02 16.96
C VAL A 494 19.95 -12.60 16.58
N THR A 495 20.61 -12.04 15.60
CA THR A 495 20.20 -10.78 14.97
C THR A 495 19.81 -11.04 13.52
N VAL A 496 18.60 -10.67 13.17
CA VAL A 496 18.07 -10.65 11.80
C VAL A 496 18.16 -9.23 11.27
N PHE A 497 18.78 -9.04 10.11
CA PHE A 497 18.73 -7.78 9.37
C PHE A 497 17.84 -8.00 8.15
N THR A 498 16.78 -7.22 8.00
CA THR A 498 15.82 -7.39 6.91
C THR A 498 15.58 -6.07 6.17
N GLY A 499 15.47 -6.14 4.84
CA GLY A 499 15.07 -5.00 4.03
C GLY A 499 13.61 -4.62 4.20
N SER A 500 12.75 -5.55 4.61
CA SER A 500 11.34 -5.26 4.93
C SER A 500 11.24 -4.37 6.16
N HIS A 501 10.64 -3.18 6.01
CA HIS A 501 10.53 -2.21 7.09
C HIS A 501 9.13 -2.19 7.72
N SER A 502 9.07 -2.24 9.06
CA SER A 502 7.81 -2.22 9.81
C SER A 502 7.32 -0.78 10.05
N HIS A 503 6.03 -0.57 9.88
CA HIS A 503 5.31 0.63 10.29
C HIS A 503 4.01 0.27 11.02
N GLY A 504 4.09 -0.78 11.84
CA GLY A 504 3.04 -1.27 12.74
C GLY A 504 2.54 -2.69 12.46
N GLN A 505 3.04 -3.39 11.41
CA GLN A 505 2.52 -4.69 10.97
C GLN A 505 3.05 -5.89 11.78
N GLY A 506 3.94 -5.71 12.75
CA GLY A 506 4.43 -6.81 13.58
C GLY A 506 5.55 -7.64 12.97
N HIS A 507 6.37 -7.08 12.08
CA HIS A 507 7.45 -7.80 11.41
C HIS A 507 8.51 -8.35 12.37
N GLU A 508 8.86 -7.61 13.44
CA GLU A 508 9.83 -8.08 14.43
C GLU A 508 9.37 -9.39 15.09
N THR A 509 8.07 -9.50 15.35
CA THR A 509 7.48 -10.69 15.94
C THR A 509 7.44 -11.86 14.96
N VAL A 510 6.90 -11.66 13.75
CA VAL A 510 6.74 -12.73 12.76
C VAL A 510 8.08 -13.30 12.30
N PHE A 511 9.08 -12.43 12.04
CA PHE A 511 10.41 -12.91 11.66
C PHE A 511 11.13 -13.61 12.80
N ALA A 512 10.93 -13.18 14.05
CA ALA A 512 11.42 -13.91 15.22
C ALA A 512 10.76 -15.29 15.39
N GLN A 513 9.45 -15.43 15.09
CA GLN A 513 8.77 -16.73 15.09
C GLN A 513 9.38 -17.71 14.08
N ILE A 514 9.69 -17.24 12.87
CA ILE A 514 10.36 -18.05 11.84
C ILE A 514 11.73 -18.55 12.34
N VAL A 515 12.56 -17.66 12.89
CA VAL A 515 13.89 -18.02 13.41
C VAL A 515 13.77 -18.98 14.58
N HIS A 516 12.87 -18.72 15.52
CA HIS A 516 12.60 -19.57 16.67
C HIS A 516 12.21 -21.00 16.25
N GLU A 517 11.26 -21.13 15.33
CA GLU A 517 10.82 -22.43 14.82
C GLU A 517 11.94 -23.18 14.10
N LYS A 518 12.75 -22.47 13.30
CA LYS A 518 13.73 -23.10 12.41
C LYS A 518 15.05 -23.42 13.07
N LEU A 519 15.51 -22.61 14.04
CA LEU A 519 16.79 -22.82 14.70
C LEU A 519 16.68 -23.39 16.11
N GLY A 520 15.48 -23.44 16.71
CA GLY A 520 15.28 -23.89 18.09
C GLY A 520 15.81 -22.93 19.15
N VAL A 521 16.18 -21.69 18.78
CA VAL A 521 16.68 -20.66 19.72
C VAL A 521 15.54 -20.00 20.48
N ALA A 522 15.78 -19.49 21.69
CA ALA A 522 14.76 -18.81 22.46
C ALA A 522 14.19 -17.58 21.73
N PHE A 523 12.89 -17.43 21.66
CA PHE A 523 12.21 -16.32 20.95
C PHE A 523 12.68 -14.94 21.46
N GLU A 524 12.95 -14.81 22.75
CA GLU A 524 13.39 -13.58 23.40
C GLU A 524 14.85 -13.19 23.03
N SER A 525 15.66 -14.17 22.60
CA SER A 525 17.05 -13.95 22.20
C SER A 525 17.22 -13.52 20.74
N ILE A 526 16.11 -13.34 20.02
CA ILE A 526 16.10 -12.93 18.62
C ILE A 526 15.81 -11.44 18.54
N ASP A 527 16.67 -10.69 17.89
CA ASP A 527 16.49 -9.27 17.57
C ASP A 527 16.32 -9.09 16.07
N VAL A 528 15.38 -8.22 15.66
CA VAL A 528 15.10 -7.96 14.24
C VAL A 528 15.36 -6.48 13.95
N VAL A 529 16.29 -6.23 13.06
CA VAL A 529 16.76 -4.91 12.65
C VAL A 529 16.26 -4.58 11.26
N HIS A 530 15.59 -3.44 11.13
CA HIS A 530 15.11 -2.90 9.86
C HIS A 530 15.25 -1.36 9.82
N GLY A 531 14.99 -0.73 8.69
CA GLY A 531 14.89 0.73 8.57
C GLY A 531 16.22 1.49 8.50
N ASP A 532 17.38 0.83 8.46
CA ASP A 532 18.70 1.49 8.50
C ASP A 532 19.60 1.01 7.35
N THR A 533 19.80 1.85 6.35
CA THR A 533 20.59 1.52 5.15
C THR A 533 22.08 1.39 5.41
N GLY A 534 22.57 1.79 6.58
CA GLY A 534 23.94 1.57 7.00
C GLY A 534 24.19 0.20 7.66
N ARG A 535 23.13 -0.55 7.97
CA ARG A 535 23.19 -1.85 8.63
C ARG A 535 22.68 -3.01 7.77
N ILE A 536 21.79 -2.71 6.84
CA ILE A 536 21.07 -3.69 6.00
C ILE A 536 21.64 -3.61 4.58
N PRO A 537 21.95 -4.75 3.92
CA PRO A 537 22.56 -4.72 2.58
C PRO A 537 21.70 -4.00 1.54
N PHE A 538 20.41 -4.37 1.47
CA PHE A 538 19.41 -3.77 0.56
C PHE A 538 18.01 -4.25 0.94
N GLY A 539 16.97 -3.56 0.47
CA GLY A 539 15.59 -3.99 0.51
C GLY A 539 14.67 -2.96 -0.14
N VAL A 540 13.59 -3.42 -0.73
CA VAL A 540 12.54 -2.52 -1.26
C VAL A 540 11.73 -1.94 -0.11
N GLY A 541 11.66 -2.63 1.04
CA GLY A 541 10.83 -2.23 2.16
C GLY A 541 9.43 -2.86 2.11
N THR A 542 8.40 -2.16 2.60
CA THR A 542 7.05 -2.71 2.74
C THR A 542 6.02 -1.93 1.93
N VAL A 543 5.56 -2.52 0.83
CA VAL A 543 4.47 -2.08 -0.05
C VAL A 543 3.80 -3.32 -0.66
N GLY A 544 2.54 -3.23 -1.12
CA GLY A 544 1.88 -4.27 -1.90
C GLY A 544 1.87 -5.64 -1.21
N SER A 545 1.66 -5.68 0.10
CA SER A 545 1.52 -6.90 0.92
C SER A 545 2.70 -7.89 0.79
N ARG A 546 3.97 -7.39 0.62
CA ARG A 546 5.13 -8.17 0.20
C ARG A 546 6.03 -8.70 1.33
N SER A 547 6.01 -8.11 2.52
CA SER A 547 7.05 -8.34 3.53
C SER A 547 7.24 -9.80 3.90
N LEU A 548 6.17 -10.55 4.10
CA LEU A 548 6.28 -11.98 4.40
C LEU A 548 6.41 -12.82 3.12
N ALA A 549 5.72 -12.47 2.04
CA ALA A 549 5.75 -13.22 0.78
C ALA A 549 7.12 -13.17 0.06
N VAL A 550 7.86 -12.07 0.21
CA VAL A 550 9.18 -11.87 -0.42
C VAL A 550 10.30 -11.85 0.62
N GLY A 551 10.16 -11.11 1.72
CA GLY A 551 11.16 -11.02 2.78
C GLY A 551 11.28 -12.31 3.60
N GLY A 552 10.17 -13.02 3.84
CA GLY A 552 10.18 -14.29 4.56
C GLY A 552 11.05 -15.37 3.89
N PRO A 553 10.90 -15.64 2.59
CA PRO A 553 11.79 -16.56 1.88
C PRO A 553 13.26 -16.12 1.81
N ALA A 554 13.55 -14.81 1.77
CA ALA A 554 14.94 -14.32 1.89
C ALA A 554 15.53 -14.70 3.25
N LEU A 555 14.76 -14.53 4.34
CA LEU A 555 15.13 -14.95 5.68
C LEU A 555 15.37 -16.47 5.77
N MET A 556 14.44 -17.28 5.21
CA MET A 556 14.57 -18.74 5.19
C MET A 556 15.84 -19.19 4.50
N ARG A 557 16.17 -18.63 3.33
CA ARG A 557 17.41 -18.97 2.61
C ARG A 557 18.66 -18.65 3.43
N SER A 558 18.64 -17.58 4.23
CA SER A 558 19.76 -17.25 5.12
C SER A 558 19.85 -18.23 6.29
N ILE A 559 18.71 -18.63 6.87
CA ILE A 559 18.64 -19.68 7.90
C ILE A 559 19.17 -21.01 7.36
N ASP A 560 18.76 -21.41 6.16
CA ASP A 560 19.22 -22.66 5.54
C ASP A 560 20.75 -22.67 5.35
N LYS A 561 21.36 -21.54 4.93
CA LYS A 561 22.83 -21.41 4.85
C LYS A 561 23.50 -21.52 6.23
N ILE A 562 22.91 -20.93 7.28
CA ILE A 562 23.39 -21.08 8.67
C ILE A 562 23.36 -22.55 9.08
N ILE A 563 22.26 -23.26 8.81
CA ILE A 563 22.13 -24.69 9.13
C ILE A 563 23.17 -25.52 8.37
N GLU A 564 23.36 -25.29 7.07
CA GLU A 564 24.35 -25.99 6.26
C GLU A 564 25.79 -25.75 6.74
N LYS A 565 26.13 -24.52 7.15
CA LYS A 565 27.42 -24.21 7.78
C LYS A 565 27.53 -24.89 9.15
N GLY A 566 26.44 -24.86 9.94
CA GLY A 566 26.35 -25.56 11.22
C GLY A 566 26.57 -27.09 11.11
N LYS A 567 26.02 -27.74 10.07
CA LYS A 567 26.23 -29.16 9.78
C LYS A 567 27.73 -29.49 9.56
N LYS A 568 28.45 -28.63 8.84
CA LYS A 568 29.91 -28.82 8.62
C LYS A 568 30.69 -28.73 9.92
N ILE A 569 30.31 -27.81 10.82
CA ILE A 569 30.91 -27.67 12.14
C ILE A 569 30.56 -28.88 13.02
N ALA A 570 29.29 -29.30 13.02
CA ALA A 570 28.81 -30.48 13.76
C ALA A 570 29.50 -31.76 13.29
N ALA A 571 29.69 -31.95 11.98
CA ALA A 571 30.46 -33.08 11.44
C ALA A 571 31.88 -33.14 11.98
N HIS A 572 32.57 -31.99 12.07
CA HIS A 572 33.88 -31.89 12.67
C HIS A 572 33.87 -32.24 14.17
N LEU A 573 32.90 -31.72 14.94
CA LEU A 573 32.78 -31.98 16.37
C LEU A 573 32.41 -33.44 16.70
N LEU A 574 31.65 -34.08 15.85
CA LEU A 574 31.13 -35.45 16.06
C LEU A 574 32.00 -36.52 15.38
N ASP A 575 33.06 -36.10 14.68
CA ASP A 575 33.93 -36.99 13.87
C ASP A 575 33.06 -37.88 12.95
N SER A 576 32.30 -37.20 12.06
CA SER A 576 31.36 -37.83 11.12
C SER A 576 31.38 -37.13 9.76
N SER A 577 30.78 -37.73 8.73
CA SER A 577 30.69 -37.06 7.44
C SER A 577 29.56 -36.02 7.43
N PHE A 578 29.71 -35.00 6.59
CA PHE A 578 28.68 -33.93 6.44
C PHE A 578 27.32 -34.50 6.01
N GLU A 579 27.31 -35.51 5.15
CA GLU A 579 26.12 -36.15 4.59
C GLU A 579 25.30 -36.90 5.66
N GLU A 580 25.93 -37.32 6.73
CA GLU A 580 25.28 -38.01 7.84
C GLU A 580 24.65 -37.05 8.87
N ILE A 581 24.99 -35.75 8.81
CA ILE A 581 24.47 -34.79 9.78
C ILE A 581 23.06 -34.34 9.41
N VAL A 582 22.14 -34.52 10.34
CA VAL A 582 20.75 -34.02 10.27
C VAL A 582 20.57 -32.93 11.34
N PHE A 583 19.94 -31.83 10.96
CA PHE A 583 19.54 -30.79 11.90
C PHE A 583 18.03 -30.85 12.14
N LYS A 584 17.63 -30.93 13.38
CA LYS A 584 16.21 -30.94 13.79
C LYS A 584 16.08 -30.45 15.22
N ASP A 585 15.05 -29.63 15.48
CA ASP A 585 14.63 -29.15 16.81
C ASP A 585 15.79 -28.52 17.63
N GLY A 586 16.71 -27.78 16.98
CA GLY A 586 17.85 -27.13 17.63
C GLY A 586 19.04 -28.06 17.91
N GLU A 587 19.09 -29.26 17.32
CA GLU A 587 20.16 -30.23 17.50
C GLU A 587 20.68 -30.74 16.14
N PHE A 588 22.00 -30.94 16.08
CA PHE A 588 22.69 -31.66 15.00
C PHE A 588 22.95 -33.07 15.45
N SER A 589 22.50 -34.07 14.73
CA SER A 589 22.69 -35.49 15.03
C SER A 589 23.24 -36.24 13.85
N VAL A 590 23.99 -37.33 14.13
CA VAL A 590 24.46 -38.26 13.10
C VAL A 590 23.34 -39.26 12.80
N SER A 591 22.96 -39.41 11.53
CA SER A 591 21.98 -40.41 11.10
C SER A 591 22.35 -41.81 11.58
N GLU A 592 21.34 -42.54 12.06
CA GLU A 592 21.49 -43.95 12.55
C GLU A 592 22.50 -44.10 13.73
N SER A 593 22.77 -43.02 14.47
CA SER A 593 23.67 -42.97 15.62
C SER A 593 23.05 -42.23 16.81
N ASN A 594 23.61 -42.43 18.01
CA ASN A 594 23.25 -41.65 19.20
C ASN A 594 24.12 -40.41 19.39
N LYS A 595 25.02 -40.09 18.44
CA LYS A 595 25.86 -38.91 18.51
C LYS A 595 25.05 -37.67 18.13
N PHE A 596 25.09 -36.65 18.96
CA PHE A 596 24.46 -35.36 18.68
C PHE A 596 25.24 -34.22 19.32
N VAL A 597 25.02 -33.00 18.87
CA VAL A 597 25.55 -31.77 19.45
C VAL A 597 24.47 -30.68 19.35
N ALA A 598 24.27 -29.95 20.43
CA ALA A 598 23.25 -28.87 20.45
C ALA A 598 23.68 -27.71 19.54
N PHE A 599 22.67 -26.95 19.01
CA PHE A 599 22.95 -25.77 18.21
C PHE A 599 23.84 -24.76 18.96
N ALA A 600 23.61 -24.56 20.27
CA ALA A 600 24.42 -23.67 21.10
C ALA A 600 25.92 -24.06 21.16
N ASP A 601 26.23 -25.35 21.18
CA ASP A 601 27.63 -25.83 21.17
C ASP A 601 28.30 -25.61 19.82
N VAL A 602 27.54 -25.81 18.73
CA VAL A 602 27.99 -25.51 17.35
C VAL A 602 28.25 -24.00 17.20
N VAL A 603 27.37 -23.15 17.77
CA VAL A 603 27.59 -21.69 17.81
C VAL A 603 28.87 -21.35 18.53
N GLY A 604 29.09 -21.92 19.74
CA GLY A 604 30.35 -21.72 20.49
C GLY A 604 31.56 -22.15 19.68
N ALA A 605 31.51 -23.32 19.05
CA ALA A 605 32.58 -23.86 18.21
C ALA A 605 32.91 -22.97 17.00
N ALA A 606 31.91 -22.38 16.37
CA ALA A 606 32.05 -21.56 15.14
C ALA A 606 32.98 -20.34 15.33
N TYR A 607 33.20 -19.90 16.56
CA TYR A 607 34.03 -18.74 16.90
C TYR A 607 35.37 -19.07 17.51
N VAL A 608 35.65 -20.36 17.75
CA VAL A 608 36.90 -20.81 18.40
C VAL A 608 37.74 -21.60 17.40
N PRO A 609 38.88 -21.05 16.93
CA PRO A 609 39.80 -21.78 16.04
C PRO A 609 40.17 -23.14 16.59
N GLY A 610 40.09 -24.20 15.79
CA GLY A 610 40.33 -25.58 16.17
C GLY A 610 39.07 -26.37 16.53
N ASN A 611 37.96 -25.73 16.79
CA ASN A 611 36.66 -26.38 17.01
C ASN A 611 35.80 -26.45 15.75
N TYR A 612 36.28 -25.93 14.63
CA TYR A 612 35.68 -26.04 13.32
C TYR A 612 36.73 -26.30 12.25
N PRO A 613 36.41 -26.84 11.07
CA PRO A 613 37.40 -27.17 10.04
C PRO A 613 37.90 -25.87 9.36
N ILE A 614 38.91 -25.24 9.99
CA ILE A 614 39.49 -23.93 9.62
C ILE A 614 40.02 -23.90 8.17
N GLU A 615 40.45 -25.05 7.63
CA GLU A 615 40.95 -25.16 6.24
C GLU A 615 39.86 -24.95 5.18
N THR A 616 38.59 -25.12 5.57
CA THR A 616 37.45 -25.12 4.63
C THR A 616 36.33 -24.17 5.02
N LEU A 617 36.33 -23.65 6.25
CA LEU A 617 35.29 -22.76 6.75
C LEU A 617 35.91 -21.48 7.35
N GLU A 618 35.23 -20.36 7.09
CA GLU A 618 35.46 -19.10 7.78
C GLU A 618 34.82 -19.12 9.18
N PRO A 619 35.38 -18.37 10.16
CA PRO A 619 34.80 -18.27 11.50
C PRO A 619 33.40 -17.60 11.49
N GLY A 620 32.63 -17.90 12.54
CA GLY A 620 31.31 -17.28 12.77
C GLY A 620 30.16 -17.91 11.97
N LEU A 621 28.96 -17.49 12.31
CA LEU A 621 27.71 -17.91 11.70
C LEU A 621 26.92 -16.66 11.30
N GLU A 622 27.20 -16.13 10.12
CA GLU A 622 26.51 -15.00 9.51
C GLU A 622 26.32 -15.25 8.02
N GLU A 623 25.06 -15.21 7.57
CA GLU A 623 24.73 -15.50 6.17
C GLU A 623 23.70 -14.52 5.64
N THR A 624 23.90 -14.10 4.39
CA THR A 624 22.99 -13.20 3.67
C THR A 624 22.40 -13.89 2.44
N SER A 625 21.13 -13.63 2.20
CA SER A 625 20.44 -14.11 1.00
C SER A 625 19.52 -13.04 0.41
N PHE A 626 19.35 -13.13 -0.90
CA PHE A 626 18.39 -12.34 -1.69
C PHE A 626 17.31 -13.27 -2.25
N TYR A 627 16.10 -12.73 -2.39
CA TYR A 627 14.99 -13.46 -2.97
C TYR A 627 14.18 -12.57 -3.90
N ASP A 628 14.03 -13.02 -5.13
CA ASP A 628 13.06 -12.53 -6.12
C ASP A 628 12.13 -13.72 -6.43
N PRO A 629 10.82 -13.61 -6.15
CA PRO A 629 9.91 -14.75 -6.30
C PRO A 629 9.66 -15.09 -7.77
N PRO A 630 9.27 -16.33 -8.09
CA PRO A 630 8.92 -16.73 -9.46
C PRO A 630 7.57 -16.19 -9.92
N ASN A 631 6.68 -15.79 -9.02
CA ASN A 631 5.34 -15.26 -9.29
C ASN A 631 4.89 -14.35 -8.14
N LEU A 632 3.82 -13.59 -8.35
CA LEU A 632 3.03 -12.93 -7.32
C LEU A 632 2.38 -13.98 -6.38
N THR A 633 1.87 -13.55 -5.23
CA THR A 633 0.98 -14.38 -4.42
C THR A 633 -0.44 -13.80 -4.48
N TYR A 634 -1.43 -14.69 -4.44
CA TYR A 634 -2.83 -14.33 -4.71
C TYR A 634 -3.72 -14.66 -3.50
N PRO A 635 -3.75 -13.84 -2.44
CA PRO A 635 -4.79 -13.95 -1.42
C PRO A 635 -6.15 -13.63 -2.03
N ALA A 636 -7.18 -14.28 -1.50
CA ALA A 636 -8.55 -14.12 -1.94
C ALA A 636 -9.50 -14.31 -0.77
N GLY A 637 -10.73 -13.86 -0.89
CA GLY A 637 -11.68 -14.04 0.17
C GLY A 637 -13.08 -13.53 -0.14
N ALA A 638 -13.94 -13.62 0.87
CA ALA A 638 -15.30 -13.11 0.85
C ALA A 638 -15.56 -12.25 2.09
N HIS A 639 -16.03 -11.03 1.87
CA HIS A 639 -16.50 -10.12 2.90
C HIS A 639 -18.01 -10.00 2.83
N ILE A 640 -18.69 -10.04 3.97
CA ILE A 640 -20.12 -9.86 4.08
C ILE A 640 -20.41 -8.78 5.12
N CYS A 641 -21.11 -7.75 4.70
CA CYS A 641 -21.54 -6.63 5.54
C CYS A 641 -23.06 -6.67 5.71
N GLU A 642 -23.54 -6.53 6.93
CA GLU A 642 -24.96 -6.41 7.25
C GLU A 642 -25.20 -5.08 7.97
N ILE A 643 -26.06 -4.24 7.42
CA ILE A 643 -26.34 -2.90 7.91
C ILE A 643 -27.82 -2.69 8.25
N GLU A 644 -28.07 -1.65 9.02
CA GLU A 644 -29.41 -1.10 9.26
C GLU A 644 -29.36 0.41 9.03
N ILE A 645 -30.29 0.92 8.19
CA ILE A 645 -30.43 2.35 7.89
C ILE A 645 -31.64 2.91 8.64
N ASP A 646 -31.46 4.06 9.26
CA ASP A 646 -32.55 4.89 9.74
C ASP A 646 -33.07 5.77 8.58
N PRO A 647 -34.28 5.53 8.04
CA PRO A 647 -34.76 6.30 6.91
C PRO A 647 -35.09 7.76 7.23
N ASP A 648 -35.27 8.11 8.52
CA ASP A 648 -35.57 9.47 8.96
C ASP A 648 -34.31 10.36 9.03
N THR A 649 -33.14 9.75 9.24
CA THR A 649 -31.85 10.49 9.36
C THR A 649 -30.84 10.14 8.30
N GLY A 650 -30.99 8.99 7.63
CA GLY A 650 -30.00 8.41 6.72
C GLY A 650 -28.81 7.75 7.42
N GLU A 651 -28.80 7.69 8.75
CA GLU A 651 -27.72 7.05 9.51
C GLU A 651 -27.65 5.56 9.27
N ILE A 652 -26.43 5.05 9.15
CA ILE A 652 -26.11 3.61 8.96
C ILE A 652 -25.51 3.05 10.25
N ASP A 653 -26.04 1.92 10.67
CA ASP A 653 -25.45 1.10 11.73
C ASP A 653 -25.02 -0.24 11.13
N ILE A 654 -23.72 -0.54 11.18
CA ILE A 654 -23.18 -1.83 10.73
C ILE A 654 -23.43 -2.86 11.82
N LYS A 655 -24.38 -3.74 11.57
CA LYS A 655 -24.83 -4.75 12.55
C LYS A 655 -23.88 -5.93 12.67
N ASN A 656 -23.38 -6.41 11.53
CA ASN A 656 -22.45 -7.53 11.46
C ASN A 656 -21.46 -7.30 10.32
N TYR A 657 -20.23 -7.72 10.53
CA TYR A 657 -19.22 -7.79 9.47
C TYR A 657 -18.44 -9.10 9.59
N CYS A 658 -18.45 -9.87 8.53
CA CYS A 658 -17.76 -11.16 8.46
C CYS A 658 -16.78 -11.17 7.33
N VAL A 659 -15.60 -11.73 7.58
CA VAL A 659 -14.53 -11.94 6.62
C VAL A 659 -14.14 -13.41 6.64
N SER A 660 -13.98 -14.02 5.48
CA SER A 660 -13.31 -15.31 5.32
C SER A 660 -12.27 -15.16 4.22
N ASP A 661 -11.00 -15.16 4.61
CA ASP A 661 -9.86 -14.90 3.72
C ASP A 661 -8.90 -16.08 3.64
N ASP A 662 -8.30 -16.28 2.47
CA ASP A 662 -7.22 -17.23 2.22
C ASP A 662 -5.88 -16.49 2.12
N PHE A 663 -5.07 -16.60 3.15
CA PHE A 663 -3.71 -16.07 3.21
C PHE A 663 -2.63 -17.17 3.07
N GLY A 664 -3.01 -18.35 2.58
CA GLY A 664 -2.13 -19.52 2.60
C GLY A 664 -1.76 -19.90 4.03
N ILE A 665 -0.49 -20.17 4.29
CA ILE A 665 -0.02 -20.53 5.63
C ILE A 665 0.00 -19.29 6.52
N VAL A 666 -0.81 -19.28 7.58
CA VAL A 666 -0.89 -18.19 8.56
C VAL A 666 0.24 -18.29 9.58
N MET A 667 1.15 -17.33 9.61
CA MET A 667 2.31 -17.32 10.52
C MET A 667 1.94 -16.91 11.94
N ASN A 668 1.09 -15.88 12.09
CA ASN A 668 0.59 -15.40 13.38
C ASN A 668 -0.87 -14.95 13.22
N PRO A 669 -1.83 -15.74 13.70
CA PRO A 669 -3.26 -15.44 13.54
C PRO A 669 -3.67 -14.08 14.11
N MET A 670 -3.17 -13.68 15.28
CA MET A 670 -3.50 -12.40 15.90
C MET A 670 -3.04 -11.20 15.05
N ILE A 671 -1.86 -11.29 14.41
CA ILE A 671 -1.34 -10.23 13.54
C ILE A 671 -2.16 -10.17 12.25
N VAL A 672 -2.51 -11.32 11.65
CA VAL A 672 -3.36 -11.38 10.45
C VAL A 672 -4.73 -10.77 10.74
N GLU A 673 -5.38 -11.16 11.83
CA GLU A 673 -6.66 -10.58 12.26
C GLU A 673 -6.57 -9.05 12.43
N GLY A 674 -5.49 -8.55 13.06
CA GLY A 674 -5.25 -7.12 13.19
C GLY A 674 -5.05 -6.39 11.85
N GLN A 675 -4.44 -7.03 10.84
CA GLN A 675 -4.32 -6.48 9.48
C GLN A 675 -5.68 -6.43 8.77
N VAL A 676 -6.50 -7.47 8.91
CA VAL A 676 -7.87 -7.53 8.35
C VAL A 676 -8.74 -6.44 8.96
N HIS A 677 -8.80 -6.35 10.30
CA HIS A 677 -9.57 -5.32 11.00
C HIS A 677 -9.19 -3.90 10.55
N GLY A 678 -7.88 -3.62 10.52
CA GLY A 678 -7.39 -2.31 10.09
C GLY A 678 -7.68 -2.00 8.62
N GLY A 679 -7.65 -3.01 7.75
CA GLY A 679 -8.01 -2.86 6.33
C GLY A 679 -9.50 -2.60 6.13
N VAL A 680 -10.35 -3.39 6.80
CA VAL A 680 -11.82 -3.24 6.75
C VAL A 680 -12.24 -1.86 7.29
N ALA A 681 -11.64 -1.40 8.39
CA ALA A 681 -11.94 -0.07 8.93
C ALA A 681 -11.67 1.05 7.91
N GLN A 682 -10.57 0.97 7.16
CA GLN A 682 -10.27 1.91 6.07
C GLN A 682 -11.24 1.77 4.89
N GLY A 683 -11.65 0.55 4.54
CA GLY A 683 -12.66 0.33 3.50
C GLY A 683 -14.07 0.85 3.89
N ILE A 684 -14.46 0.69 5.15
CA ILE A 684 -15.68 1.32 5.72
C ILE A 684 -15.54 2.85 5.64
N GLY A 685 -14.37 3.39 5.97
CA GLY A 685 -14.07 4.82 5.84
C GLY A 685 -14.33 5.32 4.44
N GLN A 686 -13.78 4.67 3.42
CA GLN A 686 -13.99 5.01 2.02
C GLN A 686 -15.47 4.92 1.62
N ALA A 687 -16.18 3.86 2.05
CA ALA A 687 -17.55 3.64 1.64
C ALA A 687 -18.55 4.62 2.27
N LEU A 688 -18.33 5.08 3.51
CA LEU A 688 -19.33 5.82 4.28
C LEU A 688 -18.96 7.26 4.62
N PHE A 689 -17.65 7.59 4.77
CA PHE A 689 -17.24 8.81 5.45
C PHE A 689 -16.25 9.67 4.67
N GLU A 690 -15.18 9.05 4.18
CA GLU A 690 -13.98 9.75 3.70
C GLU A 690 -14.14 10.19 2.23
N ASN A 691 -13.79 11.43 1.93
CA ASN A 691 -13.76 11.97 0.57
C ASN A 691 -12.92 13.24 0.53
N CYS A 692 -12.02 13.39 -0.43
CA CYS A 692 -11.37 14.67 -0.72
C CYS A 692 -12.29 15.52 -1.60
N MET A 693 -12.88 16.53 -1.02
CA MET A 693 -13.78 17.45 -1.72
C MET A 693 -13.03 18.69 -2.18
N TYR A 694 -12.97 18.88 -3.49
CA TYR A 694 -12.42 20.08 -4.10
C TYR A 694 -13.53 20.99 -4.60
N GLU A 695 -13.36 22.30 -4.42
CA GLU A 695 -14.21 23.29 -5.07
C GLU A 695 -13.88 23.32 -6.57
N GLU A 696 -14.90 23.26 -7.44
CA GLU A 696 -14.70 23.01 -8.88
C GLU A 696 -13.95 24.10 -9.64
N ASN A 697 -14.12 25.37 -9.26
CA ASN A 697 -13.56 26.48 -10.01
C ASN A 697 -12.17 26.90 -9.51
N THR A 698 -11.94 26.78 -8.20
CA THR A 698 -10.69 27.22 -7.55
C THR A 698 -9.76 26.06 -7.23
N ALA A 699 -10.24 24.82 -7.32
CA ALA A 699 -9.57 23.60 -6.87
C ALA A 699 -9.03 23.69 -5.43
N GLN A 700 -9.74 24.42 -4.56
CA GLN A 700 -9.47 24.44 -3.13
C GLN A 700 -9.95 23.14 -2.50
N LEU A 701 -9.11 22.52 -1.65
CA LEU A 701 -9.54 21.38 -0.83
C LEU A 701 -10.45 21.90 0.30
N ILE A 702 -11.74 21.57 0.24
CA ILE A 702 -12.75 22.08 1.17
C ILE A 702 -12.61 21.46 2.56
N ASN A 703 -12.24 20.17 2.62
CA ASN A 703 -12.17 19.36 3.85
C ASN A 703 -10.74 18.92 4.15
N GLY A 704 -9.90 19.86 4.53
CA GLY A 704 -8.47 19.68 4.83
C GLY A 704 -8.13 19.48 6.30
N SER A 705 -9.05 18.96 7.13
CA SER A 705 -8.81 18.69 8.55
C SER A 705 -9.68 17.53 9.06
N PHE A 706 -9.35 16.93 10.23
CA PHE A 706 -10.21 15.93 10.85
C PHE A 706 -11.55 16.47 11.39
N MET A 707 -11.79 17.75 11.30
CA MET A 707 -13.12 18.34 11.57
C MET A 707 -14.07 18.14 10.39
N ASP A 708 -13.52 18.14 9.16
CA ASP A 708 -14.29 18.13 7.92
C ASP A 708 -14.11 16.82 7.13
N TYR A 709 -12.92 16.23 7.19
CA TYR A 709 -12.63 14.91 6.63
C TYR A 709 -12.91 13.84 7.69
N THR A 710 -14.09 13.26 7.61
CA THR A 710 -14.58 12.32 8.62
C THR A 710 -13.92 10.95 8.44
N MET A 711 -13.13 10.55 9.42
CA MET A 711 -12.60 9.17 9.50
C MET A 711 -13.49 8.30 10.39
N PRO A 712 -13.52 6.96 10.17
CA PRO A 712 -14.21 6.04 11.05
C PRO A 712 -13.71 6.15 12.50
N ARG A 713 -14.63 6.11 13.43
CA ARG A 713 -14.35 6.04 14.88
C ARG A 713 -14.63 4.63 15.39
N ALA A 714 -14.22 4.34 16.61
CA ALA A 714 -14.37 3.01 17.19
C ALA A 714 -15.83 2.52 17.28
N ASP A 715 -16.78 3.44 17.42
CA ASP A 715 -18.22 3.16 17.44
C ASP A 715 -18.84 2.97 16.03
N ASN A 716 -18.15 3.35 14.97
CA ASN A 716 -18.59 3.14 13.60
C ASN A 716 -18.19 1.75 13.04
N VAL A 717 -17.30 1.04 13.73
CA VAL A 717 -16.75 -0.24 13.28
C VAL A 717 -17.26 -1.34 14.20
N PRO A 718 -18.00 -2.35 13.69
CA PRO A 718 -18.54 -3.43 14.49
C PRO A 718 -17.42 -4.38 14.95
N HIS A 719 -17.74 -5.27 15.89
CA HIS A 719 -16.93 -6.47 16.09
C HIS A 719 -16.96 -7.32 14.81
N MET A 720 -15.79 -7.62 14.27
CA MET A 720 -15.67 -8.40 13.03
C MET A 720 -15.48 -9.87 13.35
N ILE A 721 -16.11 -10.74 12.57
CA ILE A 721 -15.84 -12.17 12.55
C ILE A 721 -14.80 -12.42 11.46
N VAL A 722 -13.65 -12.98 11.83
CA VAL A 722 -12.57 -13.26 10.87
C VAL A 722 -12.30 -14.77 10.86
N GLU A 723 -12.56 -15.39 9.72
CA GLU A 723 -12.26 -16.78 9.43
C GLU A 723 -11.11 -16.86 8.41
N THR A 724 -10.39 -17.96 8.40
CA THR A 724 -9.32 -18.18 7.43
C THR A 724 -9.44 -19.54 6.79
N GLU A 725 -9.48 -19.56 5.47
CA GLU A 725 -9.28 -20.76 4.65
C GLU A 725 -7.80 -20.87 4.26
N VAL A 726 -7.33 -22.08 3.93
CA VAL A 726 -5.91 -22.31 3.69
C VAL A 726 -5.69 -23.05 2.38
N THR A 727 -5.32 -22.30 1.33
CA THR A 727 -4.74 -22.87 0.10
C THR A 727 -3.33 -22.31 -0.10
N PRO A 728 -2.28 -23.06 0.27
CA PRO A 728 -0.91 -22.53 0.26
C PRO A 728 -0.49 -22.03 -1.12
N CYS A 729 0.25 -20.93 -1.16
CA CYS A 729 0.96 -20.49 -2.36
C CYS A 729 1.95 -21.58 -2.82
N ALA A 730 2.09 -21.74 -4.13
CA ALA A 730 2.95 -22.78 -4.73
C ALA A 730 4.46 -22.54 -4.53
N HIS A 731 4.86 -21.37 -4.03
CA HIS A 731 6.28 -21.00 -3.84
C HIS A 731 6.55 -20.32 -2.50
N GLY A 732 7.82 -20.07 -2.21
CA GLY A 732 8.26 -19.41 -0.96
C GLY A 732 7.91 -20.22 0.29
N LEU A 733 7.22 -19.59 1.23
CA LEU A 733 6.77 -20.19 2.49
C LEU A 733 5.34 -20.74 2.44
N GLY A 734 4.70 -20.76 1.27
CA GLY A 734 3.27 -21.09 1.14
C GLY A 734 2.33 -20.01 1.70
N VAL A 735 2.86 -18.83 2.02
CA VAL A 735 2.10 -17.70 2.53
C VAL A 735 1.61 -16.81 1.38
N LYS A 736 0.49 -16.12 1.59
CA LYS A 736 0.01 -15.04 0.74
C LYS A 736 0.00 -13.73 1.53
N GLY A 737 0.09 -12.58 0.86
CA GLY A 737 0.06 -11.28 1.54
C GLY A 737 -1.30 -11.01 2.21
N CYS A 738 -1.33 -10.31 3.34
CA CYS A 738 -2.58 -9.99 4.05
C CYS A 738 -2.73 -8.48 4.36
N GLY A 739 -1.70 -7.70 4.03
CA GLY A 739 -1.61 -6.31 4.52
C GLY A 739 -2.68 -5.37 3.97
N GLU A 740 -3.23 -5.64 2.78
CA GLU A 740 -4.14 -4.75 2.06
C GLU A 740 -5.55 -5.34 1.88
N ALA A 741 -5.71 -6.65 2.07
CA ALA A 741 -6.91 -7.43 1.80
C ALA A 741 -8.21 -6.79 2.32
N GLY A 742 -8.26 -6.39 3.59
CA GLY A 742 -9.44 -5.78 4.18
C GLY A 742 -9.91 -4.50 3.48
N ALA A 743 -8.97 -3.69 2.96
CA ALA A 743 -9.29 -2.46 2.22
C ALA A 743 -9.79 -2.73 0.79
N ILE A 744 -9.54 -3.92 0.25
CA ILE A 744 -9.92 -4.29 -1.12
C ILE A 744 -11.41 -4.65 -1.19
N ALA A 745 -11.87 -5.54 -0.33
CA ALA A 745 -13.21 -6.09 -0.42
C ALA A 745 -14.28 -5.29 0.37
N ALA A 746 -13.86 -4.47 1.36
CA ALA A 746 -14.82 -3.80 2.24
C ALA A 746 -15.69 -2.73 1.53
N PRO A 747 -15.18 -1.86 0.64
CA PRO A 747 -16.02 -0.87 -0.03
C PRO A 747 -17.19 -1.47 -0.80
N PRO A 748 -17.03 -2.46 -1.71
CA PRO A 748 -18.17 -3.07 -2.39
C PRO A 748 -19.12 -3.80 -1.44
N ALA A 749 -18.62 -4.52 -0.41
CA ALA A 749 -19.50 -5.19 0.56
C ALA A 749 -20.43 -4.22 1.29
N VAL A 750 -19.92 -3.05 1.69
CA VAL A 750 -20.73 -2.01 2.36
C VAL A 750 -21.73 -1.40 1.38
N ILE A 751 -21.31 -1.04 0.18
CA ILE A 751 -22.23 -0.43 -0.82
C ILE A 751 -23.32 -1.40 -1.26
N HIS A 752 -23.01 -2.68 -1.43
CA HIS A 752 -24.02 -3.70 -1.74
C HIS A 752 -25.05 -3.85 -0.61
N ALA A 753 -24.62 -3.78 0.66
CA ALA A 753 -25.53 -3.79 1.80
C ALA A 753 -26.47 -2.57 1.80
N ILE A 754 -25.96 -1.41 1.43
CA ILE A 754 -26.78 -0.18 1.27
C ILE A 754 -27.80 -0.35 0.15
N LEU A 755 -27.37 -0.83 -1.01
CA LEU A 755 -28.26 -1.03 -2.17
C LEU A 755 -29.34 -2.07 -1.86
N ASP A 756 -29.03 -3.19 -1.18
CA ASP A 756 -30.04 -4.17 -0.75
C ASP A 756 -31.03 -3.55 0.25
N ALA A 757 -30.57 -2.70 1.17
CA ALA A 757 -31.46 -2.00 2.09
C ALA A 757 -32.37 -0.98 1.37
N LEU A 758 -31.83 -0.28 0.37
CA LEU A 758 -32.55 0.77 -0.38
C LEU A 758 -33.39 0.23 -1.55
N LYS A 759 -33.26 -1.04 -1.91
CA LYS A 759 -34.00 -1.67 -3.02
C LYS A 759 -35.54 -1.53 -2.86
N GLU A 760 -36.05 -1.65 -1.63
CA GLU A 760 -37.48 -1.44 -1.32
C GLU A 760 -37.95 0.01 -1.62
N LYS A 761 -37.03 0.95 -1.69
CA LYS A 761 -37.28 2.35 -2.05
C LYS A 761 -37.10 2.62 -3.55
N GLY A 762 -36.72 1.60 -4.34
CA GLY A 762 -36.47 1.69 -5.78
C GLY A 762 -35.17 2.44 -6.12
N ILE A 763 -34.17 2.40 -5.22
CA ILE A 763 -32.84 2.97 -5.41
C ILE A 763 -31.90 1.81 -5.74
N THR A 764 -31.30 1.82 -6.92
CA THR A 764 -30.45 0.76 -7.47
C THR A 764 -29.01 1.18 -7.70
N GLU A 765 -28.74 2.49 -7.62
CA GLU A 765 -27.41 3.06 -7.81
C GLU A 765 -27.06 3.97 -6.65
N PHE A 766 -25.80 3.90 -6.22
CA PHE A 766 -25.28 4.75 -5.15
C PHE A 766 -23.75 4.83 -5.21
N ASP A 767 -23.22 6.05 -5.15
CA ASP A 767 -21.77 6.30 -5.16
C ASP A 767 -21.20 6.55 -3.76
N MET A 768 -19.95 6.09 -3.56
CA MET A 768 -19.16 6.40 -2.38
C MET A 768 -18.81 7.90 -2.28
N PRO A 769 -18.67 8.44 -1.06
CA PRO A 769 -19.10 7.86 0.20
C PRO A 769 -20.61 7.97 0.38
N ALA A 770 -21.22 6.94 0.98
CA ALA A 770 -22.65 6.89 1.28
C ALA A 770 -22.95 7.59 2.62
N THR A 771 -22.80 8.90 2.65
CA THR A 771 -23.02 9.70 3.86
C THR A 771 -24.50 9.72 4.25
N PRO A 772 -24.85 9.93 5.54
CA PRO A 772 -26.25 10.02 5.99
C PRO A 772 -27.08 11.03 5.17
N ASN A 773 -26.51 12.19 4.85
CA ASN A 773 -27.17 13.21 4.04
C ASN A 773 -27.50 12.71 2.62
N LYS A 774 -26.53 12.03 1.95
CA LYS A 774 -26.79 11.46 0.62
C LYS A 774 -27.88 10.39 0.66
N ILE A 775 -27.86 9.51 1.66
CA ILE A 775 -28.88 8.46 1.83
C ILE A 775 -30.25 9.07 2.10
N TRP A 776 -30.34 10.02 3.03
CA TRP A 776 -31.58 10.71 3.34
C TRP A 776 -32.17 11.39 2.09
N ASN A 777 -31.32 12.09 1.33
CA ASN A 777 -31.73 12.73 0.07
C ASN A 777 -32.22 11.70 -0.96
N ALA A 778 -31.53 10.58 -1.14
CA ALA A 778 -31.94 9.52 -2.06
C ALA A 778 -33.31 8.91 -1.68
N ILE A 779 -33.58 8.75 -0.37
CA ILE A 779 -34.87 8.24 0.12
C ILE A 779 -36.01 9.25 -0.08
N ASN A 780 -35.75 10.53 0.15
CA ASN A 780 -36.78 11.56 0.24
C ASN A 780 -36.97 12.39 -1.05
N ASN A 781 -35.92 12.57 -1.85
CA ASN A 781 -35.94 13.37 -3.07
C ASN A 781 -36.08 12.47 -4.30
N LYS A 782 -37.18 11.71 -4.40
CA LYS A 782 -37.53 10.98 -5.62
C LYS A 782 -38.01 11.99 -6.69
N SER A 783 -37.07 12.52 -7.45
CA SER A 783 -37.41 13.23 -8.70
C SER A 783 -36.83 12.45 -9.88
#